data_dd84f4153870962202b7f05d32609288
#
_entry.id   dd84f4153870962202b7f05d32609288
#
_cell.length_a   1.000
_cell.length_b   1.000
_cell.length_c   1.000
_cell.angle_alpha   90.00
_cell.angle_beta   90.00
_cell.angle_gamma   90.00
#
_symmetry.space_group_name_H-M   'P 1'
#
loop_
_entity.id
_entity.type
_entity.pdbx_description
1 polymer ?
#
loop_
_entity_poly.entity_id
_entity_poly.type
_entity_poly.pdbx_seq_one_letter_code
_entity_poly.pdbx_strand_id
1 'polypeptide(L)'
;MSEKNIFETKIEFIKGVGPKRATILNKELGVYKFSDLIEYFPYRYEDRTLFVKINKITPSLGYVNFIGRVVSHKTVGYKNNKRLVVKIKDESGSVELVWFKGVSWIEKKISVGKKYNVFGKATLFNNLLNITHPEISFFDANKKGYFQPIYNTTEILKKRYLNSSFIEKLTRYVLQKTYRAIPESIPEDIMLKHSFIKKKDAVLNIHFPSNRALLQKAIGFLKFEEFFYLQLKILSLKKKQEVFSGYAFKKNLLLSKFYNKHLPFSLTEAQKRVVKECYGDMSSGKQMNRLIQGDVGSGKTIVAFLCMLLAVEEGTQVAFMAPTEVLAEQHYSSISTYCDFLGVSVELLTGSTKAPKRGSILNGIKKGSINILVGTHSLIEKKVVFKKLGLAIIDEQHKFGVEQRARLWGKKEKYYPHILVMTATPIPRTLALTLYGDLDVSVIDELPAGRKKIITSHRNENARLRVFGFIKKTIENGNQVYVVYPLIEESKKQDYKDLMDGYESFCRSFPKTPIGVLHGKMKPKDKDFEMKRFKEGKSKILISTTVIEVGVDVPNATVMVIESAERFGLSQIHQLRGRVGRGESQSYCILMTKYKLSNDAKERISALVGTSDGFKIADIDLKIRGPGNLTGTQQSGILNLKIGNLSEDSDVLNNARKEAQKIILEDPGFELSKNKIIVSHIKKNKSLSLNWSRIG
;
A
#
# COMPACT_ATOMS: atom_id res chain seq x y z
N MET A 1 34.55 32.29 12.55
CA MET A 1 33.30 31.98 11.77
C MET A 1 32.64 30.79 12.46
N SER A 2 31.51 31.02 13.11
CA SER A 2 30.74 29.93 13.76
C SER A 2 30.51 28.83 12.75
N GLU A 3 30.63 27.56 13.15
CA GLU A 3 30.29 26.36 12.38
C GLU A 3 28.82 26.44 11.92
N LYS A 4 28.53 27.33 10.96
CA LYS A 4 27.27 27.27 10.23
C LYS A 4 27.21 25.88 9.64
N ASN A 5 26.22 25.12 10.07
CA ASN A 5 25.99 23.75 9.69
C ASN A 5 26.14 23.63 8.17
N ILE A 6 27.24 23.06 7.69
CA ILE A 6 27.58 22.95 6.28
C ILE A 6 26.46 22.28 5.47
N PHE A 7 25.65 21.45 6.10
CA PHE A 7 24.51 20.75 5.50
C PHE A 7 23.36 21.69 5.11
N GLU A 8 23.26 22.88 5.74
CA GLU A 8 22.25 23.91 5.42
C GLU A 8 22.69 24.84 4.27
N THR A 9 23.88 24.63 3.71
CA THR A 9 24.36 25.39 2.56
C THR A 9 23.48 25.12 1.35
N LYS A 10 22.96 26.17 0.71
CA LYS A 10 22.12 26.06 -0.49
C LYS A 10 22.93 25.56 -1.70
N ILE A 11 22.29 24.77 -2.55
CA ILE A 11 22.92 24.18 -3.75
C ILE A 11 23.35 25.24 -4.79
N GLU A 12 22.76 26.44 -4.76
CA GLU A 12 23.12 27.53 -5.66
C GLU A 12 24.59 27.98 -5.54
N PHE A 13 25.21 27.70 -4.38
CA PHE A 13 26.63 28.00 -4.12
C PHE A 13 27.59 26.94 -4.65
N ILE A 14 27.10 25.85 -5.23
CA ILE A 14 27.94 24.85 -5.89
C ILE A 14 28.39 25.42 -7.25
N LYS A 15 29.71 25.36 -7.51
CA LYS A 15 30.28 25.77 -8.80
C LYS A 15 29.56 25.06 -9.96
N GLY A 16 28.98 25.83 -10.86
CA GLY A 16 28.27 25.32 -12.03
C GLY A 16 26.75 25.13 -11.85
N VAL A 17 26.18 25.42 -10.67
CA VAL A 17 24.73 25.43 -10.44
C VAL A 17 24.14 26.82 -10.65
N GLY A 18 24.48 27.78 -9.80
CA GLY A 18 23.93 29.12 -9.83
C GLY A 18 22.44 29.21 -9.62
N PRO A 19 21.82 30.40 -9.50
CA PRO A 19 20.41 30.57 -9.14
C PRO A 19 19.43 29.92 -10.13
N LYS A 20 19.67 30.06 -11.45
CA LYS A 20 18.75 29.52 -12.48
C LYS A 20 18.65 28.00 -12.46
N ARG A 21 19.78 27.27 -12.33
CA ARG A 21 19.78 25.82 -12.25
C ARG A 21 19.29 25.33 -10.89
N ALA A 22 19.61 26.04 -9.80
CA ALA A 22 19.09 25.74 -8.47
C ALA A 22 17.56 25.78 -8.44
N THR A 23 16.92 26.84 -9.01
CA THR A 23 15.47 26.93 -9.08
C THR A 23 14.84 25.73 -9.78
N ILE A 24 15.45 25.22 -10.86
CA ILE A 24 14.95 24.04 -11.57
C ILE A 24 15.12 22.79 -10.70
N LEU A 25 16.29 22.57 -10.09
CA LEU A 25 16.53 21.43 -9.20
C LEU A 25 15.60 21.43 -7.98
N ASN A 26 15.36 22.63 -7.40
CA ASN A 26 14.43 22.80 -6.30
C ASN A 26 13.00 22.36 -6.68
N LYS A 27 12.53 22.80 -7.85
CA LYS A 27 11.16 22.52 -8.32
C LYS A 27 10.97 21.06 -8.73
N GLU A 28 11.94 20.51 -9.46
CA GLU A 28 11.82 19.18 -10.07
C GLU A 28 12.22 18.04 -9.14
N LEU A 29 13.18 18.26 -8.22
CA LEU A 29 13.71 17.21 -7.33
C LEU A 29 13.49 17.50 -5.85
N GLY A 30 13.01 18.68 -5.47
CA GLY A 30 12.91 19.08 -4.06
C GLY A 30 14.26 19.26 -3.36
N VAL A 31 15.35 19.46 -4.11
CA VAL A 31 16.72 19.60 -3.59
C VAL A 31 17.07 21.07 -3.45
N TYR A 32 17.19 21.57 -2.23
CA TYR A 32 17.46 22.99 -1.92
C TYR A 32 18.86 23.20 -1.35
N LYS A 33 19.36 22.24 -0.55
CA LYS A 33 20.58 22.36 0.23
C LYS A 33 21.43 21.09 0.17
N PHE A 34 22.63 21.13 0.73
CA PHE A 34 23.58 20.01 0.70
C PHE A 34 23.01 18.74 1.32
N SER A 35 22.29 18.85 2.44
CA SER A 35 21.63 17.69 3.04
C SER A 35 20.67 17.00 2.08
N ASP A 36 19.86 17.77 1.35
CA ASP A 36 18.87 17.20 0.44
C ASP A 36 19.53 16.43 -0.70
N LEU A 37 20.68 16.94 -1.19
CA LEU A 37 21.45 16.30 -2.26
C LEU A 37 22.11 15.00 -1.79
N ILE A 38 22.62 14.96 -0.55
CA ILE A 38 23.20 13.75 0.07
C ILE A 38 22.14 12.68 0.31
N GLU A 39 20.91 13.08 0.57
CA GLU A 39 19.77 12.19 0.79
C GLU A 39 18.99 11.88 -0.50
N TYR A 40 19.43 12.40 -1.65
CA TYR A 40 18.88 12.07 -2.96
C TYR A 40 19.59 10.85 -3.53
N PHE A 41 19.13 9.66 -3.16
CA PHE A 41 19.81 8.40 -3.49
C PHE A 41 19.64 7.98 -4.95
N PRO A 42 20.64 7.28 -5.55
CA PRO A 42 20.50 6.64 -6.85
C PRO A 42 19.40 5.56 -6.82
N TYR A 43 18.63 5.44 -7.89
CA TYR A 43 17.61 4.40 -7.99
C TYR A 43 18.14 3.08 -8.59
N ARG A 44 19.28 3.13 -9.29
CA ARG A 44 19.99 1.96 -9.83
C ARG A 44 21.46 2.25 -10.01
N TYR A 45 22.22 1.19 -10.26
CA TYR A 45 23.65 1.26 -10.56
C TYR A 45 23.94 0.54 -11.87
N GLU A 46 24.85 1.12 -12.67
CA GLU A 46 25.44 0.45 -13.83
C GLU A 46 26.81 -0.10 -13.43
N ASP A 47 26.94 -1.43 -13.54
CA ASP A 47 28.21 -2.09 -13.21
C ASP A 47 29.20 -1.90 -14.35
N ARG A 48 30.20 -1.08 -14.13
CA ARG A 48 31.32 -0.82 -15.06
C ARG A 48 32.62 -1.42 -14.54
N THR A 49 32.56 -2.34 -13.58
CA THR A 49 33.74 -2.99 -13.01
C THR A 49 34.27 -4.11 -13.91
N LEU A 50 33.41 -4.73 -14.67
CA LEU A 50 33.71 -5.88 -15.53
C LEU A 50 33.95 -5.41 -16.96
N PHE A 51 35.13 -5.72 -17.50
CA PHE A 51 35.45 -5.53 -18.91
C PHE A 51 35.25 -6.85 -19.64
N VAL A 52 34.40 -6.83 -20.66
CA VAL A 52 34.09 -8.01 -21.48
C VAL A 52 34.93 -7.99 -22.75
N LYS A 53 35.49 -9.12 -23.18
CA LYS A 53 36.14 -9.23 -24.48
C LYS A 53 35.10 -9.13 -25.60
N ILE A 54 35.45 -8.49 -26.73
CA ILE A 54 34.53 -8.21 -27.83
C ILE A 54 33.86 -9.49 -28.37
N ASN A 55 34.58 -10.61 -28.45
CA ASN A 55 34.05 -11.89 -28.93
C ASN A 55 33.00 -12.52 -27.99
N LYS A 56 32.93 -12.09 -26.72
CA LYS A 56 31.95 -12.54 -25.75
C LYS A 56 30.71 -11.63 -25.65
N ILE A 57 30.68 -10.54 -26.40
CA ILE A 57 29.54 -9.61 -26.39
C ILE A 57 28.39 -10.23 -27.16
N THR A 58 27.27 -10.37 -26.47
CA THR A 58 25.99 -10.82 -27.05
C THR A 58 24.87 -9.83 -26.71
N PRO A 59 23.83 -9.73 -27.52
CA PRO A 59 22.69 -8.85 -27.20
C PRO A 59 22.00 -9.16 -25.88
N SER A 60 22.09 -10.41 -25.42
CA SER A 60 21.52 -10.87 -24.14
C SER A 60 22.22 -10.26 -22.90
N LEU A 61 23.46 -9.81 -23.02
CA LEU A 61 24.20 -9.13 -21.96
C LEU A 61 23.67 -7.71 -21.69
N GLY A 62 22.90 -7.13 -22.63
CA GLY A 62 22.38 -5.77 -22.49
C GLY A 62 23.47 -4.72 -22.58
N TYR A 63 23.79 -4.05 -21.48
CA TYR A 63 24.87 -3.07 -21.41
C TYR A 63 26.21 -3.76 -21.15
N VAL A 64 27.23 -3.40 -21.93
CA VAL A 64 28.56 -3.97 -21.84
C VAL A 64 29.62 -2.88 -21.70
N ASN A 65 30.68 -3.17 -20.95
CA ASN A 65 31.85 -2.35 -20.80
C ASN A 65 33.06 -3.09 -21.37
N PHE A 66 33.77 -2.49 -22.30
CA PHE A 66 34.95 -3.10 -22.92
C PHE A 66 35.98 -2.09 -23.34
N ILE A 67 37.20 -2.56 -23.60
CA ILE A 67 38.31 -1.75 -24.06
C ILE A 67 38.64 -2.18 -25.49
N GLY A 68 38.78 -1.21 -26.37
CA GLY A 68 39.22 -1.49 -27.74
C GLY A 68 40.01 -0.36 -28.35
N ARG A 69 40.69 -0.68 -29.44
CA ARG A 69 41.45 0.27 -30.27
C ARG A 69 40.62 0.63 -31.51
N VAL A 70 40.49 1.92 -31.78
CA VAL A 70 39.80 2.40 -32.99
C VAL A 70 40.62 2.04 -34.22
N VAL A 71 40.00 1.33 -35.15
CA VAL A 71 40.61 0.92 -36.43
C VAL A 71 40.29 1.92 -37.52
N SER A 72 39.04 2.33 -37.62
CA SER A 72 38.57 3.27 -38.61
C SER A 72 37.28 3.97 -38.15
N HIS A 73 37.00 5.12 -38.69
CA HIS A 73 35.69 5.76 -38.57
C HIS A 73 35.28 6.34 -39.91
N LYS A 74 33.97 6.35 -40.16
CA LYS A 74 33.36 6.94 -41.34
C LYS A 74 32.02 7.56 -41.01
N THR A 75 31.72 8.70 -41.60
CA THR A 75 30.39 9.33 -41.54
C THR A 75 29.63 8.92 -42.79
N VAL A 76 28.48 8.28 -42.59
CA VAL A 76 27.60 7.74 -43.64
C VAL A 76 26.27 8.50 -43.61
N GLY A 77 25.70 8.79 -44.80
CA GLY A 77 24.43 9.49 -44.95
C GLY A 77 24.59 10.97 -45.30
N TYR A 78 23.47 11.63 -45.66
CA TYR A 78 23.44 13.01 -46.16
C TYR A 78 22.53 13.89 -45.28
N LYS A 79 22.89 15.13 -45.09
CA LYS A 79 22.18 16.14 -44.29
C LYS A 79 21.76 15.63 -42.91
N ASN A 80 20.45 15.51 -42.63
CA ASN A 80 19.89 15.15 -41.32
C ASN A 80 19.97 13.66 -40.96
N ASN A 81 20.33 12.80 -41.94
CA ASN A 81 20.46 11.35 -41.75
C ASN A 81 21.91 10.89 -41.64
N LYS A 82 22.83 11.78 -41.25
CA LYS A 82 24.22 11.44 -41.01
C LYS A 82 24.37 10.55 -39.79
N ARG A 83 25.13 9.47 -39.92
CA ARG A 83 25.54 8.60 -38.81
C ARG A 83 27.05 8.42 -38.83
N LEU A 84 27.67 8.44 -37.66
CA LEU A 84 29.08 8.09 -37.48
C LEU A 84 29.17 6.61 -37.15
N VAL A 85 29.94 5.87 -37.93
CA VAL A 85 30.24 4.46 -37.69
C VAL A 85 31.73 4.36 -37.37
N VAL A 86 32.06 3.80 -36.22
CA VAL A 86 33.45 3.62 -35.77
C VAL A 86 33.70 2.13 -35.56
N LYS A 87 34.66 1.56 -36.24
CA LYS A 87 35.11 0.21 -36.05
C LYS A 87 36.16 0.15 -34.95
N ILE A 88 35.90 -0.60 -33.90
CA ILE A 88 36.83 -0.79 -32.78
C ILE A 88 37.16 -2.26 -32.64
N LYS A 89 38.41 -2.59 -32.31
CA LYS A 89 38.88 -3.96 -32.09
C LYS A 89 39.63 -4.13 -30.77
N ASP A 90 39.56 -5.31 -30.21
CA ASP A 90 40.50 -5.83 -29.21
C ASP A 90 41.25 -7.06 -29.77
N GLU A 91 41.90 -7.82 -28.89
CA GLU A 91 42.63 -9.03 -29.27
C GLU A 91 41.70 -10.17 -29.71
N SER A 92 40.39 -10.10 -29.34
CA SER A 92 39.41 -11.17 -29.51
C SER A 92 38.48 -10.97 -30.70
N GLY A 93 38.29 -9.74 -31.15
CA GLY A 93 37.34 -9.45 -32.22
C GLY A 93 37.19 -7.96 -32.53
N SER A 94 36.16 -7.64 -33.34
CA SER A 94 35.82 -6.24 -33.66
C SER A 94 34.32 -6.03 -33.61
N VAL A 95 33.89 -4.80 -33.27
CA VAL A 95 32.48 -4.39 -33.19
C VAL A 95 32.34 -2.96 -33.75
N GLU A 96 31.13 -2.65 -34.25
CA GLU A 96 30.81 -1.32 -34.74
C GLU A 96 30.06 -0.51 -33.68
N LEU A 97 30.51 0.74 -33.49
CA LEU A 97 29.88 1.75 -32.66
C LEU A 97 29.17 2.74 -33.59
N VAL A 98 27.88 3.04 -33.30
CA VAL A 98 27.06 3.86 -34.19
C VAL A 98 26.43 5.03 -33.43
N TRP A 99 26.64 6.25 -33.96
CA TRP A 99 25.94 7.45 -33.44
C TRP A 99 25.13 8.13 -34.54
N PHE A 100 23.85 8.40 -34.23
CA PHE A 100 22.93 9.13 -35.11
C PHE A 100 22.81 10.62 -34.70
N LYS A 101 23.24 10.98 -33.48
CA LYS A 101 23.21 12.36 -32.96
C LYS A 101 24.60 12.75 -32.44
N GLY A 102 24.90 14.04 -32.54
CA GLY A 102 26.19 14.55 -32.04
C GLY A 102 27.41 14.10 -32.85
N VAL A 103 27.22 13.70 -34.11
CA VAL A 103 28.24 13.13 -35.00
C VAL A 103 29.54 13.97 -35.02
N SER A 104 29.44 15.24 -35.31
CA SER A 104 30.64 16.13 -35.44
C SER A 104 31.40 16.30 -34.13
N TRP A 105 30.71 16.22 -32.99
CA TRP A 105 31.36 16.33 -31.68
C TRP A 105 32.07 15.03 -31.28
N ILE A 106 31.47 13.88 -31.58
CA ILE A 106 32.08 12.58 -31.32
C ILE A 106 33.26 12.36 -32.24
N GLU A 107 33.12 12.68 -33.53
CA GLU A 107 34.20 12.55 -34.54
C GLU A 107 35.47 13.30 -34.13
N LYS A 108 35.32 14.52 -33.58
CA LYS A 108 36.46 15.30 -33.04
C LYS A 108 37.14 14.67 -31.82
N LYS A 109 36.44 13.80 -31.10
CA LYS A 109 37.00 13.12 -29.92
C LYS A 109 37.64 11.77 -30.20
N ILE A 110 37.39 11.19 -31.34
CA ILE A 110 37.91 9.88 -31.71
C ILE A 110 39.12 10.01 -32.62
N SER A 111 40.21 9.30 -32.24
CA SER A 111 41.40 9.21 -33.03
C SER A 111 41.72 7.77 -33.39
N VAL A 112 41.96 7.47 -34.64
CA VAL A 112 42.40 6.14 -35.11
C VAL A 112 43.71 5.72 -34.41
N GLY A 113 43.80 4.43 -34.07
CA GLY A 113 44.96 3.87 -33.39
C GLY A 113 44.98 3.99 -31.87
N LYS A 114 44.13 4.84 -31.26
CA LYS A 114 44.09 5.02 -29.81
C LYS A 114 43.14 4.01 -29.15
N LYS A 115 43.41 3.65 -27.88
CA LYS A 115 42.55 2.77 -27.04
C LYS A 115 41.50 3.62 -26.33
N TYR A 116 40.29 3.08 -26.26
CA TYR A 116 39.13 3.69 -25.59
C TYR A 116 38.41 2.69 -24.70
N ASN A 117 37.86 3.17 -23.60
CA ASN A 117 36.82 2.50 -22.84
C ASN A 117 35.47 2.81 -23.50
N VAL A 118 34.69 1.79 -23.75
CA VAL A 118 33.37 1.86 -24.39
C VAL A 118 32.34 1.24 -23.50
N PHE A 119 31.24 1.96 -23.21
CA PHE A 119 30.10 1.46 -22.47
C PHE A 119 28.85 1.71 -23.29
N GLY A 120 28.05 0.66 -23.54
CA GLY A 120 26.82 0.79 -24.31
C GLY A 120 26.02 -0.52 -24.40
N LYS A 121 24.83 -0.41 -24.97
CA LYS A 121 23.93 -1.54 -25.17
C LYS A 121 24.27 -2.26 -26.48
N ALA A 122 24.55 -3.54 -26.38
CA ALA A 122 24.78 -4.38 -27.53
C ALA A 122 23.47 -4.70 -28.25
N THR A 123 23.41 -4.49 -29.57
CA THR A 123 22.26 -4.73 -30.43
C THR A 123 22.67 -5.44 -31.71
N LEU A 124 21.78 -6.21 -32.32
CA LEU A 124 21.96 -6.78 -33.65
C LEU A 124 21.25 -5.91 -34.67
N PHE A 125 21.96 -5.54 -35.73
CA PHE A 125 21.40 -4.90 -36.89
C PHE A 125 21.94 -5.60 -38.14
N ASN A 126 21.08 -6.12 -38.99
CA ASN A 126 21.45 -6.94 -40.17
C ASN A 126 22.43 -8.09 -39.81
N ASN A 127 22.15 -8.81 -38.73
CA ASN A 127 23.00 -9.88 -38.19
C ASN A 127 24.43 -9.45 -37.77
N LEU A 128 24.74 -8.17 -37.79
CA LEU A 128 25.98 -7.64 -37.29
C LEU A 128 25.81 -7.06 -35.88
N LEU A 129 26.73 -7.39 -35.01
CA LEU A 129 26.77 -6.85 -33.65
C LEU A 129 27.22 -5.38 -33.72
N ASN A 130 26.42 -4.50 -33.17
CA ASN A 130 26.74 -3.11 -33.03
C ASN A 130 26.34 -2.54 -31.68
N ILE A 131 26.89 -1.38 -31.33
CA ILE A 131 26.57 -0.65 -30.11
C ILE A 131 26.13 0.75 -30.48
N THR A 132 24.88 1.04 -30.19
CA THR A 132 24.24 2.30 -30.57
C THR A 132 24.40 3.35 -29.48
N HIS A 133 24.87 4.53 -29.85
CA HIS A 133 25.11 5.65 -28.94
C HIS A 133 25.91 5.29 -27.69
N PRO A 134 27.06 4.55 -27.82
CA PRO A 134 27.86 4.23 -26.64
C PRO A 134 28.52 5.48 -26.05
N GLU A 135 28.77 5.41 -24.73
CA GLU A 135 29.69 6.32 -24.07
C GLU A 135 31.12 5.88 -24.41
N ILE A 136 31.96 6.83 -24.80
CA ILE A 136 33.38 6.58 -25.15
C ILE A 136 34.29 7.55 -24.38
N SER A 137 35.37 7.02 -23.80
CA SER A 137 36.40 7.79 -23.11
C SER A 137 37.78 7.23 -23.41
N PHE A 138 38.81 8.06 -23.39
CA PHE A 138 40.18 7.56 -23.51
C PHE A 138 40.47 6.50 -22.45
N PHE A 139 41.16 5.45 -22.85
CA PHE A 139 41.63 4.42 -21.93
C PHE A 139 42.70 4.99 -21.00
N ASP A 140 42.43 4.83 -19.70
CA ASP A 140 43.39 5.16 -18.64
C ASP A 140 43.59 3.88 -17.80
N ALA A 141 44.83 3.37 -17.82
CA ALA A 141 45.20 2.15 -17.12
C ALA A 141 45.02 2.24 -15.58
N ASN A 142 45.09 3.45 -15.04
CA ASN A 142 44.93 3.72 -13.61
C ASN A 142 43.47 3.82 -13.17
N LYS A 143 42.54 3.92 -14.11
CA LYS A 143 41.13 4.07 -13.83
C LYS A 143 40.48 2.70 -13.69
N LYS A 144 40.30 2.24 -12.45
CA LYS A 144 39.52 1.02 -12.13
C LYS A 144 38.05 1.17 -12.56
N GLY A 145 37.47 0.05 -12.94
CA GLY A 145 36.02 0.01 -13.14
C GLY A 145 35.26 0.37 -11.86
N TYR A 146 34.09 0.93 -11.99
CA TYR A 146 33.27 1.43 -10.87
C TYR A 146 31.79 1.18 -11.10
N PHE A 147 31.03 1.25 -10.02
CA PHE A 147 29.57 1.25 -10.09
C PHE A 147 29.10 2.68 -10.33
N GLN A 148 28.49 2.93 -11.49
CA GLN A 148 27.96 4.25 -11.80
C GLN A 148 26.59 4.43 -11.20
N PRO A 149 26.38 5.39 -10.30
CA PRO A 149 25.06 5.70 -9.76
C PRO A 149 24.17 6.36 -10.82
N ILE A 150 22.93 5.92 -10.93
CA ILE A 150 21.93 6.53 -11.82
C ILE A 150 20.85 7.16 -10.97
N TYR A 151 20.71 8.48 -11.10
CA TYR A 151 19.73 9.29 -10.38
C TYR A 151 18.47 9.51 -11.23
N ASN A 152 17.31 9.56 -10.57
CA ASN A 152 16.07 9.94 -11.23
C ASN A 152 16.16 11.37 -11.79
N THR A 153 15.65 11.56 -13.00
CA THR A 153 15.60 12.86 -13.66
C THR A 153 14.32 13.00 -14.46
N THR A 154 13.73 14.20 -14.44
CA THR A 154 12.56 14.53 -15.24
C THR A 154 12.94 14.90 -16.67
N GLU A 155 11.96 14.89 -17.58
CA GLU A 155 12.18 15.32 -18.96
C GLU A 155 12.63 16.80 -19.04
N ILE A 156 12.17 17.65 -18.11
CA ILE A 156 12.58 19.05 -18.00
C ILE A 156 14.07 19.16 -17.68
N LEU A 157 14.55 18.36 -16.73
CA LEU A 157 15.96 18.31 -16.36
C LEU A 157 16.83 17.82 -17.53
N LYS A 158 16.41 16.76 -18.23
CA LYS A 158 17.13 16.23 -19.39
C LYS A 158 17.26 17.27 -20.51
N LYS A 159 16.18 18.00 -20.82
CA LYS A 159 16.21 19.11 -21.82
C LYS A 159 17.15 20.25 -21.44
N ARG A 160 17.44 20.44 -20.16
CA ARG A 160 18.34 21.47 -19.64
C ARG A 160 19.74 20.95 -19.33
N TYR A 161 20.08 19.72 -19.77
CA TYR A 161 21.37 19.06 -19.52
C TYR A 161 21.69 18.83 -18.02
N LEU A 162 20.66 18.83 -17.17
CA LEU A 162 20.76 18.49 -15.75
C LEU A 162 20.47 17.00 -15.54
N ASN A 163 21.22 16.15 -16.25
CA ASN A 163 21.04 14.70 -16.26
C ASN A 163 21.67 14.02 -15.02
N SER A 164 21.56 12.69 -14.93
CA SER A 164 22.12 11.89 -13.84
C SER A 164 23.61 12.14 -13.59
N SER A 165 24.41 12.26 -14.65
CA SER A 165 25.86 12.56 -14.52
C SER A 165 26.12 13.96 -13.94
N PHE A 166 25.24 14.91 -14.17
CA PHE A 166 25.34 16.23 -13.54
C PHE A 166 25.06 16.13 -12.04
N ILE A 167 23.99 15.42 -11.64
CA ILE A 167 23.66 15.19 -10.23
C ILE A 167 24.81 14.44 -9.53
N GLU A 168 25.37 13.41 -10.16
CA GLU A 168 26.54 12.68 -9.66
C GLU A 168 27.70 13.62 -9.31
N LYS A 169 28.03 14.55 -10.22
CA LYS A 169 29.09 15.51 -10.00
C LYS A 169 28.84 16.44 -8.82
N LEU A 170 27.60 16.91 -8.68
CA LEU A 170 27.18 17.74 -7.53
C LEU A 170 27.29 16.97 -6.22
N THR A 171 26.77 15.74 -6.20
CA THR A 171 26.83 14.88 -5.02
C THR A 171 28.27 14.56 -4.61
N ARG A 172 29.14 14.28 -5.58
CA ARG A 172 30.56 14.04 -5.34
C ARG A 172 31.21 15.27 -4.70
N TYR A 173 30.97 16.46 -5.24
CA TYR A 173 31.50 17.71 -4.70
C TYR A 173 31.02 17.96 -3.27
N VAL A 174 29.74 17.74 -3.00
CA VAL A 174 29.18 17.92 -1.65
C VAL A 174 29.74 16.92 -0.67
N LEU A 175 29.83 15.63 -1.04
CA LEU A 175 30.41 14.60 -0.18
C LEU A 175 31.87 14.83 0.14
N GLN A 176 32.68 15.31 -0.80
CA GLN A 176 34.07 15.69 -0.52
C GLN A 176 34.17 16.73 0.60
N LYS A 177 33.21 17.65 0.68
CA LYS A 177 33.20 18.71 1.70
C LYS A 177 32.57 18.25 3.01
N THR A 178 31.60 17.35 2.98
CA THR A 178 30.73 17.03 4.14
C THR A 178 31.02 15.68 4.78
N TYR A 179 31.76 14.78 4.11
CA TYR A 179 31.96 13.39 4.55
C TYR A 179 32.42 13.27 6.01
N ARG A 180 33.42 14.07 6.45
CA ARG A 180 33.95 14.04 7.82
C ARG A 180 32.96 14.60 8.84
N ALA A 181 32.02 15.43 8.42
CA ALA A 181 31.04 16.10 9.25
C ALA A 181 29.71 15.33 9.36
N ILE A 182 29.53 14.23 8.61
CA ILE A 182 28.31 13.40 8.67
C ILE A 182 28.23 12.75 10.07
N PRO A 183 27.23 13.12 10.89
CA PRO A 183 27.11 12.57 12.24
C PRO A 183 26.48 11.19 12.19
N GLU A 184 26.81 10.36 13.18
CA GLU A 184 26.05 9.13 13.44
C GLU A 184 24.60 9.46 13.85
N SER A 185 23.73 8.51 13.63
CA SER A 185 22.28 8.66 13.88
C SER A 185 21.70 7.53 14.70
N ILE A 186 22.38 6.39 14.78
CA ILE A 186 21.94 5.19 15.49
C ILE A 186 22.84 4.99 16.72
N PRO A 187 22.29 4.62 17.89
CA PRO A 187 23.08 4.29 19.08
C PRO A 187 24.10 3.18 18.83
N GLU A 188 25.25 3.25 19.50
CA GLU A 188 26.40 2.36 19.27
C GLU A 188 26.08 0.90 19.57
N ASP A 189 25.29 0.62 20.60
CA ASP A 189 24.85 -0.73 20.97
C ASP A 189 24.04 -1.40 19.83
N ILE A 190 23.20 -0.64 19.15
CA ILE A 190 22.44 -1.11 17.97
C ILE A 190 23.37 -1.30 16.78
N MET A 191 24.31 -0.37 16.56
CA MET A 191 25.30 -0.46 15.48
C MET A 191 26.10 -1.75 15.59
N LEU A 192 26.60 -2.08 16.81
CA LEU A 192 27.37 -3.28 17.07
C LEU A 192 26.54 -4.55 16.92
N LYS A 193 25.32 -4.57 17.48
CA LYS A 193 24.41 -5.71 17.43
C LYS A 193 24.07 -6.14 16.00
N HIS A 194 23.87 -5.18 15.12
CA HIS A 194 23.51 -5.45 13.70
C HIS A 194 24.71 -5.42 12.75
N SER A 195 25.94 -5.26 13.28
CA SER A 195 27.17 -5.17 12.48
C SER A 195 27.12 -4.11 11.38
N PHE A 196 26.52 -2.96 11.66
CA PHE A 196 26.36 -1.86 10.74
C PHE A 196 27.67 -1.09 10.50
N ILE A 197 27.84 -0.59 9.29
CA ILE A 197 28.93 0.37 8.96
C ILE A 197 28.56 1.77 9.45
N LYS A 198 29.55 2.63 9.64
CA LYS A 198 29.33 4.03 10.05
C LYS A 198 28.49 4.78 9.02
N LYS A 199 27.62 5.70 9.49
CA LYS A 199 26.71 6.45 8.60
C LYS A 199 27.44 7.16 7.47
N LYS A 200 28.58 7.81 7.74
CA LYS A 200 29.39 8.46 6.71
C LYS A 200 29.82 7.51 5.60
N ASP A 201 30.20 6.27 5.96
CA ASP A 201 30.60 5.24 5.01
C ASP A 201 29.40 4.68 4.25
N ALA A 202 28.24 4.55 4.90
CA ALA A 202 26.99 4.18 4.24
C ALA A 202 26.57 5.22 3.20
N VAL A 203 26.60 6.50 3.55
CA VAL A 203 26.29 7.60 2.63
C VAL A 203 27.30 7.68 1.49
N LEU A 204 28.59 7.44 1.73
CA LEU A 204 29.59 7.40 0.66
C LEU A 204 29.32 6.23 -0.29
N ASN A 205 29.10 5.02 0.25
CA ASN A 205 28.95 3.81 -0.56
C ASN A 205 27.58 3.68 -1.24
N ILE A 206 26.52 4.38 -0.78
CA ILE A 206 25.28 4.46 -1.53
C ILE A 206 25.42 5.33 -2.79
N HIS A 207 26.26 6.35 -2.80
CA HIS A 207 26.50 7.20 -3.94
C HIS A 207 27.66 6.71 -4.81
N PHE A 208 28.74 6.25 -4.19
CA PHE A 208 29.99 5.86 -4.85
C PHE A 208 30.50 4.54 -4.27
N PRO A 209 29.83 3.41 -4.57
CA PRO A 209 30.18 2.13 -3.99
C PRO A 209 31.57 1.66 -4.46
N SER A 210 32.42 1.30 -3.50
CA SER A 210 33.74 0.72 -3.78
C SER A 210 33.64 -0.72 -4.28
N ASN A 211 32.64 -1.46 -3.80
CA ASN A 211 32.29 -2.81 -4.25
C ASN A 211 30.83 -3.15 -3.91
N ARG A 212 30.35 -4.28 -4.45
CA ARG A 212 28.97 -4.71 -4.28
C ARG A 212 28.61 -5.03 -2.82
N ALA A 213 29.54 -5.58 -2.06
CA ALA A 213 29.31 -5.92 -0.64
C ALA A 213 29.11 -4.65 0.22
N LEU A 214 29.95 -3.62 0.03
CA LEU A 214 29.79 -2.35 0.73
C LEU A 214 28.52 -1.60 0.31
N LEU A 215 28.14 -1.68 -0.97
CA LEU A 215 26.84 -1.15 -1.43
C LEU A 215 25.68 -1.82 -0.68
N GLN A 216 25.66 -3.14 -0.57
CA GLN A 216 24.61 -3.85 0.15
C GLN A 216 24.57 -3.49 1.64
N LYS A 217 25.73 -3.38 2.30
CA LYS A 217 25.81 -2.91 3.69
C LYS A 217 25.27 -1.48 3.84
N ALA A 218 25.59 -0.60 2.90
CA ALA A 218 25.10 0.78 2.90
C ALA A 218 23.58 0.85 2.73
N ILE A 219 23.03 0.10 1.78
CA ILE A 219 21.58 -0.02 1.58
C ILE A 219 20.90 -0.55 2.84
N GLY A 220 21.43 -1.63 3.43
CA GLY A 220 20.85 -2.24 4.65
C GLY A 220 20.83 -1.29 5.83
N PHE A 221 21.93 -0.54 6.06
CA PHE A 221 21.99 0.46 7.13
C PHE A 221 20.98 1.60 6.91
N LEU A 222 20.96 2.19 5.71
CA LEU A 222 20.08 3.34 5.42
C LEU A 222 18.60 2.96 5.45
N LYS A 223 18.23 1.75 5.00
CA LYS A 223 16.87 1.22 5.15
C LYS A 223 16.50 1.04 6.62
N PHE A 224 17.43 0.47 7.42
CA PHE A 224 17.20 0.29 8.85
C PHE A 224 17.03 1.65 9.55
N GLU A 225 17.89 2.62 9.27
CA GLU A 225 17.83 3.98 9.82
C GLU A 225 16.46 4.62 9.53
N GLU A 226 16.01 4.57 8.27
CA GLU A 226 14.75 5.16 7.85
C GLU A 226 13.55 4.53 8.59
N PHE A 227 13.51 3.20 8.67
CA PHE A 227 12.46 2.48 9.39
C PHE A 227 12.55 2.66 10.90
N PHE A 228 13.74 2.74 11.46
CA PHE A 228 13.95 2.95 12.90
C PHE A 228 13.36 4.29 13.35
N TYR A 229 13.65 5.37 12.66
CA TYR A 229 13.10 6.68 12.99
C TYR A 229 11.59 6.76 12.73
N LEU A 230 11.11 6.10 11.70
CA LEU A 230 9.68 5.97 11.44
C LEU A 230 8.98 5.26 12.62
N GLN A 231 9.52 4.14 13.07
CA GLN A 231 8.95 3.37 14.18
C GLN A 231 9.08 4.10 15.52
N LEU A 232 10.20 4.77 15.81
CA LEU A 232 10.33 5.61 17.00
C LEU A 232 9.24 6.68 17.06
N LYS A 233 8.97 7.33 15.92
CA LYS A 233 7.93 8.35 15.83
C LYS A 233 6.55 7.76 16.13
N ILE A 234 6.20 6.65 15.49
CA ILE A 234 4.92 5.96 15.67
C ILE A 234 4.74 5.51 17.13
N LEU A 235 5.74 4.85 17.69
CA LEU A 235 5.69 4.33 19.06
C LEU A 235 5.67 5.45 20.12
N SER A 236 6.36 6.56 19.87
CA SER A 236 6.30 7.72 20.77
C SER A 236 4.91 8.37 20.79
N LEU A 237 4.22 8.41 19.63
CA LEU A 237 2.84 8.87 19.56
C LEU A 237 1.90 7.93 20.30
N LYS A 238 2.05 6.62 20.08
CA LYS A 238 1.26 5.60 20.78
C LYS A 238 1.43 5.72 22.30
N LYS A 239 2.66 5.88 22.80
CA LYS A 239 2.90 6.05 24.25
C LYS A 239 2.25 7.29 24.83
N LYS A 240 2.18 8.40 24.08
CA LYS A 240 1.42 9.58 24.50
C LYS A 240 -0.09 9.32 24.58
N GLN A 241 -0.63 8.45 23.74
CA GLN A 241 -2.04 8.06 23.78
C GLN A 241 -2.35 7.09 24.93
N GLU A 242 -1.39 6.24 25.35
CA GLU A 242 -1.55 5.35 26.52
C GLU A 242 -1.79 6.08 27.84
N VAL A 243 -1.62 7.39 27.89
CA VAL A 243 -1.93 8.25 29.04
C VAL A 243 -3.43 8.47 29.21
N PHE A 244 -4.25 8.21 28.18
CA PHE A 244 -5.70 8.36 28.27
C PHE A 244 -6.33 7.25 29.10
N SER A 245 -6.99 7.62 30.21
CA SER A 245 -7.73 6.67 31.02
C SER A 245 -8.97 6.19 30.28
N GLY A 246 -9.11 4.89 30.11
CA GLY A 246 -10.29 4.22 29.58
C GLY A 246 -11.18 3.71 30.71
N TYR A 247 -12.38 3.30 30.36
CA TYR A 247 -13.21 2.52 31.27
C TYR A 247 -12.59 1.15 31.52
N ALA A 248 -12.62 0.64 32.74
CA ALA A 248 -12.15 -0.72 33.03
C ALA A 248 -13.33 -1.69 33.06
N PHE A 249 -13.46 -2.52 32.02
CA PHE A 249 -14.50 -3.53 31.91
C PHE A 249 -14.03 -4.85 32.49
N LYS A 250 -14.47 -5.18 33.70
CA LYS A 250 -14.05 -6.38 34.44
C LYS A 250 -15.10 -7.48 34.45
N LYS A 251 -16.37 -7.12 34.29
CA LYS A 251 -17.49 -8.08 34.28
C LYS A 251 -17.58 -8.77 32.93
N ASN A 252 -17.95 -10.02 32.90
CA ASN A 252 -18.09 -10.86 31.73
C ASN A 252 -19.25 -11.85 31.76
N LEU A 253 -20.25 -11.64 32.64
CA LEU A 253 -21.38 -12.53 32.82
C LEU A 253 -22.29 -12.56 31.59
N LEU A 254 -22.56 -11.39 30.97
CA LEU A 254 -23.38 -11.33 29.75
C LEU A 254 -22.67 -12.01 28.58
N LEU A 255 -21.35 -11.80 28.45
CA LEU A 255 -20.54 -12.47 27.45
C LEU A 255 -20.60 -13.99 27.66
N SER A 256 -20.34 -14.45 28.90
CA SER A 256 -20.34 -15.87 29.24
C SER A 256 -21.71 -16.51 29.04
N LYS A 257 -22.82 -15.82 29.40
CA LYS A 257 -24.19 -16.26 29.18
C LYS A 257 -24.44 -16.43 27.67
N PHE A 258 -24.08 -15.44 26.87
CA PHE A 258 -24.27 -15.51 25.41
C PHE A 258 -23.43 -16.63 24.79
N TYR A 259 -22.14 -16.70 25.12
CA TYR A 259 -21.21 -17.69 24.59
C TYR A 259 -21.67 -19.13 24.86
N ASN A 260 -22.10 -19.40 26.08
CA ASN A 260 -22.45 -20.77 26.51
C ASN A 260 -23.87 -21.20 26.11
N LYS A 261 -24.84 -20.25 25.97
CA LYS A 261 -26.26 -20.61 25.80
C LYS A 261 -26.86 -20.17 24.48
N HIS A 262 -26.35 -19.12 23.84
CA HIS A 262 -27.05 -18.48 22.73
C HIS A 262 -26.21 -18.38 21.44
N LEU A 263 -24.91 -18.70 21.49
CA LEU A 263 -24.07 -18.70 20.29
C LEU A 263 -24.36 -19.96 19.47
N PRO A 264 -24.89 -19.85 18.22
CA PRO A 264 -25.31 -21.00 17.43
C PRO A 264 -24.17 -21.79 16.77
N PHE A 265 -22.92 -21.41 17.00
CA PHE A 265 -21.70 -22.02 16.41
C PHE A 265 -20.50 -21.87 17.34
N SER A 266 -19.47 -22.67 17.11
CA SER A 266 -18.20 -22.55 17.86
C SER A 266 -17.32 -21.44 17.27
N LEU A 267 -16.68 -20.65 18.14
CA LEU A 267 -15.67 -19.69 17.71
C LEU A 267 -14.39 -20.42 17.28
N THR A 268 -13.73 -19.90 16.25
CA THR A 268 -12.38 -20.36 15.87
C THR A 268 -11.35 -19.95 16.94
N GLU A 269 -10.19 -20.60 16.96
CA GLU A 269 -9.11 -20.24 17.89
C GLU A 269 -8.62 -18.81 17.67
N ALA A 270 -8.56 -18.36 16.41
CA ALA A 270 -8.24 -16.97 16.08
C ALA A 270 -9.27 -15.98 16.65
N GLN A 271 -10.56 -16.27 16.55
CA GLN A 271 -11.61 -15.43 17.13
C GLN A 271 -11.51 -15.38 18.66
N LYS A 272 -11.30 -16.53 19.32
CA LYS A 272 -11.12 -16.61 20.78
C LYS A 272 -9.88 -15.81 21.24
N ARG A 273 -8.77 -15.91 20.51
CA ARG A 273 -7.55 -15.15 20.75
C ARG A 273 -7.83 -13.64 20.69
N VAL A 274 -8.49 -13.17 19.64
CA VAL A 274 -8.79 -11.76 19.45
C VAL A 274 -9.74 -11.23 20.52
N VAL A 275 -10.75 -12.01 20.92
CA VAL A 275 -11.65 -11.63 22.03
C VAL A 275 -10.86 -11.49 23.34
N LYS A 276 -9.91 -12.41 23.64
CA LYS A 276 -9.06 -12.33 24.82
C LYS A 276 -8.14 -11.09 24.81
N GLU A 277 -7.59 -10.76 23.65
CA GLU A 277 -6.78 -9.54 23.47
C GLU A 277 -7.62 -8.28 23.73
N CYS A 278 -8.82 -8.18 23.16
CA CYS A 278 -9.73 -7.06 23.38
C CYS A 278 -10.13 -6.96 24.89
N TYR A 279 -10.47 -8.09 25.52
CA TYR A 279 -10.81 -8.13 26.94
C TYR A 279 -9.66 -7.65 27.82
N GLY A 280 -8.42 -8.11 27.54
CA GLY A 280 -7.22 -7.66 28.25
C GLY A 280 -7.04 -6.14 28.17
N ASP A 281 -7.20 -5.55 27.00
CA ASP A 281 -7.10 -4.10 26.83
C ASP A 281 -8.23 -3.36 27.56
N MET A 282 -9.49 -3.79 27.37
CA MET A 282 -10.68 -3.14 27.94
C MET A 282 -10.71 -3.26 29.48
N SER A 283 -10.09 -4.27 30.06
CA SER A 283 -9.99 -4.45 31.51
C SER A 283 -8.84 -3.68 32.16
N SER A 284 -7.87 -3.17 31.37
CA SER A 284 -6.64 -2.55 31.84
C SER A 284 -6.83 -1.16 32.47
N GLY A 285 -7.97 -0.50 32.25
CA GLY A 285 -8.21 0.89 32.64
C GLY A 285 -7.55 1.92 31.71
N LYS A 286 -6.86 1.49 30.65
CA LYS A 286 -6.37 2.34 29.56
C LYS A 286 -7.33 2.30 28.39
N GLN A 287 -7.34 3.36 27.57
CA GLN A 287 -8.14 3.37 26.35
C GLN A 287 -7.63 2.32 25.37
N MET A 288 -8.48 1.35 25.00
CA MET A 288 -8.17 0.44 23.89
C MET A 288 -8.32 1.19 22.56
N ASN A 289 -7.32 1.07 21.69
CA ASN A 289 -7.37 1.48 20.29
C ASN A 289 -6.89 0.28 19.43
N ARG A 290 -7.84 -0.51 18.91
CA ARG A 290 -7.50 -1.79 18.25
C ARG A 290 -8.12 -1.92 16.87
N LEU A 291 -7.30 -2.42 15.92
CA LEU A 291 -7.73 -2.78 14.57
C LEU A 291 -7.87 -4.30 14.46
N ILE A 292 -9.06 -4.79 14.15
CA ILE A 292 -9.31 -6.19 13.81
C ILE A 292 -9.27 -6.33 12.29
N GLN A 293 -8.33 -7.13 11.81
CA GLN A 293 -8.21 -7.51 10.40
C GLN A 293 -8.65 -8.96 10.19
N GLY A 294 -9.29 -9.23 9.07
CA GLY A 294 -9.63 -10.59 8.68
C GLY A 294 -10.38 -10.60 7.35
N ASP A 295 -10.33 -11.69 6.65
CA ASP A 295 -11.03 -11.87 5.38
C ASP A 295 -12.53 -11.62 5.49
N VAL A 296 -13.18 -11.40 4.34
CA VAL A 296 -14.64 -11.30 4.27
C VAL A 296 -15.26 -12.58 4.82
N GLY A 297 -16.12 -12.43 5.85
CA GLY A 297 -16.77 -13.57 6.52
C GLY A 297 -15.89 -14.34 7.50
N SER A 298 -14.78 -13.79 7.99
CA SER A 298 -13.98 -14.35 9.08
C SER A 298 -14.65 -14.22 10.47
N GLY A 299 -15.82 -13.58 10.55
CA GLY A 299 -16.57 -13.41 11.79
C GLY A 299 -16.15 -12.22 12.65
N LYS A 300 -15.61 -11.14 12.06
CA LYS A 300 -15.28 -9.90 12.78
C LYS A 300 -16.45 -9.34 13.57
N THR A 301 -17.67 -9.39 13.02
CA THR A 301 -18.89 -8.86 13.65
C THR A 301 -19.23 -9.58 14.96
N ILE A 302 -19.04 -10.92 15.04
CA ILE A 302 -19.29 -11.63 16.29
C ILE A 302 -18.27 -11.29 17.38
N VAL A 303 -17.00 -11.11 17.01
CA VAL A 303 -15.96 -10.63 17.94
C VAL A 303 -16.30 -9.23 18.46
N ALA A 304 -16.73 -8.33 17.58
CA ALA A 304 -17.19 -7.00 17.96
C ALA A 304 -18.42 -7.07 18.90
N PHE A 305 -19.38 -7.95 18.61
CA PHE A 305 -20.54 -8.13 19.47
C PHE A 305 -20.18 -8.61 20.88
N LEU A 306 -19.24 -9.54 20.99
CA LEU A 306 -18.74 -9.98 22.32
C LEU A 306 -18.09 -8.83 23.09
N CYS A 307 -17.35 -7.93 22.42
CA CYS A 307 -16.83 -6.71 23.02
C CYS A 307 -17.94 -5.72 23.44
N MET A 308 -19.05 -5.64 22.67
CA MET A 308 -20.20 -4.80 23.07
C MET A 308 -20.83 -5.29 24.38
N LEU A 309 -20.94 -6.61 24.57
CA LEU A 309 -21.51 -7.17 25.80
C LEU A 309 -20.70 -6.79 27.03
N LEU A 310 -19.35 -6.76 26.95
CA LEU A 310 -18.50 -6.28 28.02
C LEU A 310 -18.79 -4.83 28.41
N ALA A 311 -18.96 -3.97 27.39
CA ALA A 311 -19.23 -2.55 27.61
C ALA A 311 -20.64 -2.33 28.23
N VAL A 312 -21.66 -3.04 27.72
CA VAL A 312 -23.03 -2.92 28.21
C VAL A 312 -23.15 -3.39 29.65
N GLU A 313 -22.48 -4.48 30.02
CA GLU A 313 -22.51 -5.04 31.37
C GLU A 313 -21.97 -4.08 32.42
N GLU A 314 -21.02 -3.23 32.07
CA GLU A 314 -20.47 -2.17 32.94
C GLU A 314 -21.31 -0.89 32.94
N GLY A 315 -22.53 -0.94 32.36
CA GLY A 315 -23.46 0.18 32.34
C GLY A 315 -23.02 1.31 31.41
N THR A 316 -22.22 1.01 30.41
CA THR A 316 -21.83 1.97 29.35
C THR A 316 -22.63 1.73 28.07
N GLN A 317 -22.61 2.71 27.16
CA GLN A 317 -23.25 2.64 25.86
C GLN A 317 -22.24 2.34 24.77
N VAL A 318 -22.72 1.74 23.68
CA VAL A 318 -21.93 1.36 22.52
C VAL A 318 -22.41 2.10 21.27
N ALA A 319 -21.49 2.65 20.49
CA ALA A 319 -21.73 3.16 19.14
C ALA A 319 -21.14 2.20 18.11
N PHE A 320 -21.96 1.71 17.17
CA PHE A 320 -21.51 0.86 16.07
C PHE A 320 -21.74 1.58 14.74
N MET A 321 -20.66 1.97 14.08
CA MET A 321 -20.70 2.76 12.86
C MET A 321 -20.38 1.91 11.63
N ALA A 322 -21.30 1.91 10.66
CA ALA A 322 -21.13 1.28 9.35
C ALA A 322 -21.08 2.33 8.23
N PRO A 323 -20.39 2.05 7.11
CA PRO A 323 -20.20 3.04 6.05
C PRO A 323 -21.44 3.36 5.22
N THR A 324 -22.43 2.47 5.20
CA THR A 324 -23.67 2.64 4.43
C THR A 324 -24.89 2.25 5.24
N GLU A 325 -26.08 2.74 4.84
CA GLU A 325 -27.34 2.42 5.51
C GLU A 325 -27.66 0.94 5.42
N VAL A 326 -27.45 0.32 4.26
CA VAL A 326 -27.68 -1.11 4.05
C VAL A 326 -26.86 -1.98 5.01
N LEU A 327 -25.57 -1.63 5.19
CA LEU A 327 -24.73 -2.34 6.16
C LEU A 327 -25.15 -2.07 7.60
N ALA A 328 -25.55 -0.84 7.92
CA ALA A 328 -26.06 -0.51 9.25
C ALA A 328 -27.32 -1.31 9.57
N GLU A 329 -28.26 -1.44 8.64
CA GLU A 329 -29.47 -2.25 8.77
C GLU A 329 -29.14 -3.73 8.92
N GLN A 330 -28.20 -4.26 8.16
CA GLN A 330 -27.75 -5.66 8.27
C GLN A 330 -27.12 -5.94 9.64
N HIS A 331 -26.24 -5.07 10.10
CA HIS A 331 -25.63 -5.20 11.43
C HIS A 331 -26.68 -5.06 12.52
N TYR A 332 -27.59 -4.09 12.40
CA TYR A 332 -28.71 -3.91 13.35
C TYR A 332 -29.56 -5.17 13.45
N SER A 333 -29.98 -5.75 12.31
CA SER A 333 -30.79 -6.97 12.29
C SER A 333 -30.10 -8.15 12.99
N SER A 334 -28.79 -8.35 12.68
CA SER A 334 -28.03 -9.44 13.29
C SER A 334 -27.80 -9.23 14.79
N ILE A 335 -27.47 -8.01 15.21
CA ILE A 335 -27.22 -7.65 16.61
C ILE A 335 -28.53 -7.69 17.42
N SER A 336 -29.65 -7.19 16.86
CA SER A 336 -30.95 -7.20 17.51
C SER A 336 -31.37 -8.62 17.90
N THR A 337 -31.23 -9.58 16.97
CA THR A 337 -31.56 -11.00 17.25
C THR A 337 -30.77 -11.54 18.45
N TYR A 338 -29.51 -11.17 18.60
CA TYR A 338 -28.71 -11.62 19.76
C TYR A 338 -29.05 -10.84 21.05
N CYS A 339 -29.35 -9.55 20.92
CA CYS A 339 -29.72 -8.68 22.04
C CYS A 339 -31.03 -9.07 22.68
N ASP A 340 -32.01 -9.57 21.89
CA ASP A 340 -33.34 -9.99 22.38
C ASP A 340 -33.22 -11.11 23.42
N PHE A 341 -32.28 -12.06 23.27
CA PHE A 341 -32.02 -13.12 24.26
C PHE A 341 -31.40 -12.61 25.58
N LEU A 342 -30.85 -11.41 25.56
CA LEU A 342 -30.06 -10.84 26.69
C LEU A 342 -30.79 -9.66 27.37
N GLY A 343 -31.90 -9.18 26.80
CA GLY A 343 -32.61 -7.99 27.28
C GLY A 343 -31.81 -6.70 27.08
N VAL A 344 -30.95 -6.65 26.05
CA VAL A 344 -30.09 -5.48 25.70
C VAL A 344 -30.84 -4.64 24.68
N SER A 345 -31.02 -3.35 24.96
CA SER A 345 -31.67 -2.42 24.02
C SER A 345 -30.75 -1.99 22.91
N VAL A 346 -31.15 -2.19 21.65
CA VAL A 346 -30.47 -1.76 20.46
C VAL A 346 -31.36 -0.95 19.53
N GLU A 347 -30.81 0.14 18.93
CA GLU A 347 -31.55 0.98 17.99
C GLU A 347 -30.72 1.33 16.77
N LEU A 348 -31.42 1.66 15.67
CA LEU A 348 -30.81 2.04 14.38
C LEU A 348 -31.02 3.52 14.08
N LEU A 349 -29.92 4.25 13.81
CA LEU A 349 -29.95 5.66 13.42
C LEU A 349 -29.22 5.87 12.10
N THR A 350 -29.97 6.18 11.04
CA THR A 350 -29.45 6.46 9.69
C THR A 350 -29.94 7.83 9.19
N GLY A 351 -29.49 8.25 8.02
CA GLY A 351 -29.98 9.47 7.36
C GLY A 351 -31.47 9.39 7.02
N SER A 352 -31.97 8.22 6.68
CA SER A 352 -33.38 7.95 6.33
C SER A 352 -34.32 7.80 7.53
N THR A 353 -33.80 7.80 8.77
CA THR A 353 -34.64 7.67 9.99
C THR A 353 -35.60 8.85 10.12
N LYS A 354 -36.94 8.55 10.16
CA LYS A 354 -38.00 9.55 10.25
C LYS A 354 -37.90 10.38 11.53
N ALA A 355 -38.24 11.67 11.44
CA ALA A 355 -38.06 12.65 12.52
C ALA A 355 -38.66 12.23 13.91
N PRO A 356 -39.88 11.66 14.02
CA PRO A 356 -40.40 11.23 15.32
C PRO A 356 -39.56 10.13 15.95
N LYS A 357 -39.22 9.08 15.19
CA LYS A 357 -38.35 7.99 15.65
C LYS A 357 -36.96 8.51 16.03
N ARG A 358 -36.39 9.42 15.22
CA ARG A 358 -35.11 10.05 15.50
C ARG A 358 -35.11 10.79 16.84
N GLY A 359 -36.17 11.55 17.16
CA GLY A 359 -36.33 12.23 18.44
C GLY A 359 -36.34 11.27 19.62
N SER A 360 -37.09 10.17 19.50
CA SER A 360 -37.16 9.12 20.52
C SER A 360 -35.79 8.48 20.77
N ILE A 361 -35.04 8.13 19.69
CA ILE A 361 -33.70 7.55 19.79
C ILE A 361 -32.74 8.51 20.48
N LEU A 362 -32.72 9.78 20.08
CA LEU A 362 -31.83 10.78 20.68
C LEU A 362 -32.09 10.97 22.18
N ASN A 363 -33.36 10.99 22.57
CA ASN A 363 -33.75 11.06 23.99
C ASN A 363 -33.35 9.76 24.74
N GLY A 364 -33.57 8.59 24.16
CA GLY A 364 -33.19 7.31 24.74
C GLY A 364 -31.66 7.21 24.99
N ILE A 365 -30.86 7.62 24.04
CA ILE A 365 -29.39 7.64 24.18
C ILE A 365 -28.96 8.62 25.27
N LYS A 366 -29.52 9.81 25.31
CA LYS A 366 -29.22 10.83 26.33
C LYS A 366 -29.61 10.38 27.74
N LYS A 367 -30.73 9.67 27.88
CA LYS A 367 -31.20 9.07 29.16
C LYS A 367 -30.41 7.82 29.54
N GLY A 368 -29.78 7.13 28.60
CA GLY A 368 -29.07 5.87 28.80
C GLY A 368 -29.98 4.63 28.78
N SER A 369 -31.20 4.73 28.25
CA SER A 369 -32.11 3.60 28.07
C SER A 369 -31.80 2.76 26.84
N ILE A 370 -31.00 3.28 25.89
CA ILE A 370 -30.52 2.53 24.74
C ILE A 370 -29.06 2.16 25.02
N ASN A 371 -28.74 0.87 24.96
CA ASN A 371 -27.43 0.34 25.26
C ASN A 371 -26.52 0.38 24.01
N ILE A 372 -27.03 0.01 22.85
CA ILE A 372 -26.28 -0.07 21.59
C ILE A 372 -26.97 0.79 20.55
N LEU A 373 -26.24 1.69 19.92
CA LEU A 373 -26.71 2.47 18.78
C LEU A 373 -25.91 2.10 17.52
N VAL A 374 -26.60 1.48 16.57
CA VAL A 374 -26.05 1.15 15.24
C VAL A 374 -26.42 2.28 14.28
N GLY A 375 -25.51 2.64 13.37
CA GLY A 375 -25.86 3.64 12.37
C GLY A 375 -24.71 3.98 11.42
N THR A 376 -24.91 5.07 10.68
CA THR A 376 -23.94 5.60 9.73
C THR A 376 -23.26 6.86 10.29
N HIS A 377 -22.84 7.77 9.43
CA HIS A 377 -22.33 9.10 9.82
C HIS A 377 -23.26 9.88 10.74
N SER A 378 -24.54 9.52 10.78
CA SER A 378 -25.54 10.12 11.69
C SER A 378 -25.12 10.03 13.16
N LEU A 379 -24.29 9.03 13.52
CA LEU A 379 -23.80 8.84 14.89
C LEU A 379 -22.80 9.93 15.33
N ILE A 380 -22.16 10.62 14.39
CA ILE A 380 -21.14 11.65 14.65
C ILE A 380 -21.74 13.06 14.67
N GLU A 381 -23.05 13.19 14.44
CA GLU A 381 -23.71 14.47 14.48
C GLU A 381 -23.69 15.07 15.89
N LYS A 382 -23.55 16.39 16.01
CA LYS A 382 -23.52 17.12 17.30
C LYS A 382 -24.76 16.88 18.18
N LYS A 383 -25.89 16.48 17.57
CA LYS A 383 -27.16 16.22 18.27
C LYS A 383 -27.16 14.85 18.96
N VAL A 384 -26.27 13.93 18.59
CA VAL A 384 -26.15 12.62 19.23
C VAL A 384 -25.26 12.77 20.45
N VAL A 385 -25.85 12.71 21.62
CA VAL A 385 -25.15 12.85 22.90
C VAL A 385 -25.40 11.59 23.72
N PHE A 386 -24.35 10.79 23.89
CA PHE A 386 -24.39 9.62 24.76
C PHE A 386 -24.33 10.03 26.24
N LYS A 387 -25.03 9.33 27.10
CA LYS A 387 -24.94 9.52 28.55
C LYS A 387 -23.57 9.04 29.08
N LYS A 388 -23.10 7.88 28.60
CA LYS A 388 -21.83 7.26 28.99
C LYS A 388 -21.34 6.34 27.87
N LEU A 389 -20.68 6.90 26.86
CA LEU A 389 -20.11 6.10 25.76
C LEU A 389 -18.86 5.34 26.24
N GLY A 390 -18.90 4.01 26.24
CA GLY A 390 -17.80 3.13 26.67
C GLY A 390 -17.04 2.48 25.52
N LEU A 391 -17.71 2.22 24.39
CA LEU A 391 -17.10 1.57 23.25
C LEU A 391 -17.61 2.17 21.94
N ALA A 392 -16.72 2.51 21.04
CA ALA A 392 -17.04 2.90 19.66
C ALA A 392 -16.44 1.89 18.69
N ILE A 393 -17.28 1.32 17.84
CA ILE A 393 -16.89 0.35 16.82
C ILE A 393 -17.07 0.98 15.45
N ILE A 394 -16.06 0.84 14.58
CA ILE A 394 -16.04 1.39 13.23
C ILE A 394 -15.79 0.26 12.26
N ASP A 395 -16.76 -0.04 11.39
CA ASP A 395 -16.61 -1.02 10.33
C ASP A 395 -16.14 -0.36 9.04
N GLU A 396 -15.22 -1.04 8.31
CA GLU A 396 -14.63 -0.59 7.04
C GLU A 396 -13.96 0.79 7.13
N GLN A 397 -12.95 0.90 8.00
CA GLN A 397 -12.22 2.14 8.33
C GLN A 397 -11.81 2.99 7.12
N HIS A 398 -11.42 2.37 6.01
CA HIS A 398 -10.94 3.09 4.81
C HIS A 398 -11.96 4.06 4.20
N LYS A 399 -13.23 3.97 4.60
CA LYS A 399 -14.32 4.87 4.18
C LYS A 399 -14.54 6.05 5.13
N PHE A 400 -13.79 6.13 6.25
CA PHE A 400 -13.93 7.20 7.25
C PHE A 400 -12.64 7.99 7.43
N GLY A 401 -12.75 9.34 7.43
CA GLY A 401 -11.63 10.25 7.68
C GLY A 401 -11.19 10.28 9.16
N VAL A 402 -9.93 10.66 9.40
CA VAL A 402 -9.35 10.80 10.75
C VAL A 402 -10.13 11.80 11.61
N GLU A 403 -10.59 12.93 11.03
CA GLU A 403 -11.39 13.93 11.74
C GLU A 403 -12.75 13.40 12.20
N GLN A 404 -13.34 12.47 11.46
CA GLN A 404 -14.63 11.87 11.81
C GLN A 404 -14.50 10.95 13.04
N ARG A 405 -13.37 10.25 13.17
CA ARG A 405 -13.05 9.44 14.36
C ARG A 405 -12.84 10.31 15.58
N ALA A 406 -12.08 11.40 15.43
CA ALA A 406 -11.83 12.34 16.52
C ALA A 406 -13.11 12.96 17.12
N ARG A 407 -14.18 13.07 16.34
CA ARG A 407 -15.49 13.55 16.83
C ARG A 407 -16.21 12.56 17.73
N LEU A 408 -15.97 11.23 17.57
CA LEU A 408 -16.49 10.21 18.48
C LEU A 408 -15.79 10.21 19.84
N TRP A 409 -14.58 10.78 19.94
CA TRP A 409 -13.81 10.80 21.18
C TRP A 409 -14.33 11.78 22.24
N GLY A 410 -15.34 12.58 21.92
CA GLY A 410 -16.04 13.41 22.88
C GLY A 410 -15.23 14.52 23.54
N LYS A 411 -15.90 15.52 24.04
CA LYS A 411 -15.35 16.61 24.83
C LYS A 411 -14.99 16.09 26.23
N LYS A 412 -13.76 16.38 26.71
CA LYS A 412 -13.26 16.38 28.12
C LYS A 412 -14.13 15.58 29.12
N GLU A 413 -14.23 14.26 28.96
CA GLU A 413 -14.71 13.36 30.01
C GLU A 413 -13.52 12.77 30.79
N LYS A 414 -13.77 12.31 32.00
CA LYS A 414 -12.76 11.68 32.87
C LYS A 414 -12.20 10.40 32.24
N TYR A 415 -13.01 9.69 31.46
CA TYR A 415 -12.67 8.47 30.76
C TYR A 415 -12.98 8.57 29.28
N TYR A 416 -12.10 8.02 28.45
CA TYR A 416 -12.27 7.96 27.00
C TYR A 416 -12.91 6.62 26.60
N PRO A 417 -13.78 6.60 25.58
CA PRO A 417 -14.34 5.36 25.07
C PRO A 417 -13.24 4.50 24.42
N HIS A 418 -13.35 3.20 24.53
CA HIS A 418 -12.56 2.25 23.76
C HIS A 418 -12.91 2.36 22.28
N ILE A 419 -11.92 2.17 21.42
CA ILE A 419 -12.08 2.22 19.96
C ILE A 419 -11.74 0.86 19.36
N LEU A 420 -12.67 0.29 18.65
CA LEU A 420 -12.51 -0.94 17.90
C LEU A 420 -12.76 -0.67 16.41
N VAL A 421 -11.75 -0.86 15.62
CA VAL A 421 -11.83 -0.65 14.17
C VAL A 421 -11.81 -2.01 13.49
N MET A 422 -12.64 -2.21 12.48
CA MET A 422 -12.65 -3.43 11.69
C MET A 422 -12.39 -3.14 10.22
N THR A 423 -11.72 -4.08 9.54
CA THR A 423 -11.57 -4.03 8.09
C THR A 423 -11.63 -5.43 7.49
N ALA A 424 -12.35 -5.56 6.37
CA ALA A 424 -12.38 -6.76 5.55
C ALA A 424 -11.31 -6.75 4.44
N THR A 425 -10.60 -5.64 4.26
CA THR A 425 -9.42 -5.61 3.42
C THR A 425 -8.23 -6.12 4.22
N PRO A 426 -7.66 -7.27 3.88
CA PRO A 426 -6.37 -7.64 4.44
C PRO A 426 -5.33 -6.60 4.05
N ILE A 427 -4.70 -6.03 5.05
CA ILE A 427 -3.60 -5.08 4.87
C ILE A 427 -2.34 -5.83 5.25
N PRO A 428 -1.28 -5.82 4.43
CA PRO A 428 -0.01 -6.43 4.82
C PRO A 428 0.39 -6.01 6.22
N ARG A 429 0.82 -6.95 7.05
CA ARG A 429 1.12 -6.68 8.45
C ARG A 429 2.12 -5.54 8.64
N THR A 430 3.12 -5.48 7.79
CA THR A 430 4.14 -4.42 7.77
C THR A 430 3.54 -3.05 7.48
N LEU A 431 2.62 -3.00 6.54
CA LEU A 431 1.91 -1.77 6.17
C LEU A 431 0.94 -1.35 7.29
N ALA A 432 0.24 -2.30 7.91
CA ALA A 432 -0.65 -2.03 9.04
C ALA A 432 0.11 -1.42 10.24
N LEU A 433 1.26 -1.99 10.59
CA LEU A 433 2.13 -1.49 11.66
C LEU A 433 2.72 -0.10 11.38
N THR A 434 2.65 0.36 10.15
CA THR A 434 3.21 1.65 9.72
C THR A 434 2.13 2.71 9.53
N LEU A 435 1.03 2.36 8.84
CA LEU A 435 -0.07 3.29 8.57
C LEU A 435 -1.01 3.48 9.77
N TYR A 436 -1.18 2.43 10.56
CA TYR A 436 -2.06 2.39 11.73
C TYR A 436 -1.26 2.12 13.00
N GLY A 437 -0.06 2.66 13.08
CA GLY A 437 0.88 2.40 14.18
C GLY A 437 0.42 2.92 15.54
N ASP A 438 -0.63 3.75 15.57
CA ASP A 438 -1.38 4.18 16.73
C ASP A 438 -2.39 3.13 17.22
N LEU A 439 -2.73 2.12 16.38
CA LEU A 439 -3.63 1.04 16.74
C LEU A 439 -2.87 -0.26 17.06
N ASP A 440 -3.38 -1.02 18.03
CA ASP A 440 -3.01 -2.41 18.19
C ASP A 440 -3.69 -3.26 17.12
N VAL A 441 -2.98 -4.20 16.52
CA VAL A 441 -3.49 -4.99 15.40
C VAL A 441 -3.73 -6.42 15.83
N SER A 442 -4.98 -6.88 15.68
CA SER A 442 -5.39 -8.27 15.81
C SER A 442 -5.80 -8.85 14.47
N VAL A 443 -5.40 -10.07 14.19
CA VAL A 443 -5.66 -10.75 12.92
C VAL A 443 -6.54 -11.98 13.15
N ILE A 444 -7.65 -12.08 12.43
CA ILE A 444 -8.45 -13.30 12.33
C ILE A 444 -8.04 -14.00 11.04
N ASP A 445 -7.13 -14.94 11.16
CA ASP A 445 -6.48 -15.69 10.07
C ASP A 445 -7.15 -17.06 9.80
N GLU A 446 -8.27 -17.32 10.45
CA GLU A 446 -9.07 -18.52 10.27
C GLU A 446 -10.47 -18.17 9.74
N LEU A 447 -11.01 -19.07 8.90
CA LEU A 447 -12.41 -19.01 8.49
C LEU A 447 -13.28 -19.88 9.41
N PRO A 448 -14.55 -19.50 9.67
CA PRO A 448 -15.48 -20.31 10.43
C PRO A 448 -15.65 -21.73 9.87
N ALA A 449 -15.89 -22.69 10.75
CA ALA A 449 -16.14 -24.08 10.37
C ALA A 449 -17.32 -24.21 9.39
N GLY A 450 -17.23 -25.15 8.45
CA GLY A 450 -18.27 -25.39 7.44
C GLY A 450 -18.18 -24.53 6.19
N ARG A 451 -17.36 -23.49 6.16
CA ARG A 451 -17.18 -22.64 4.96
C ARG A 451 -16.28 -23.32 3.93
N LYS A 452 -16.82 -23.58 2.73
CA LYS A 452 -16.07 -24.15 1.63
C LYS A 452 -15.17 -23.11 0.94
N LYS A 453 -13.95 -23.50 0.53
CA LYS A 453 -13.07 -22.64 -0.25
C LYS A 453 -13.70 -22.31 -1.60
N ILE A 454 -13.65 -21.05 -2.01
CA ILE A 454 -14.17 -20.59 -3.29
C ILE A 454 -13.18 -21.02 -4.39
N ILE A 455 -13.67 -21.77 -5.37
CA ILE A 455 -12.87 -22.19 -6.53
C ILE A 455 -12.75 -21.00 -7.48
N THR A 456 -11.52 -20.47 -7.64
CA THR A 456 -11.26 -19.36 -8.56
C THR A 456 -10.69 -19.91 -9.86
N SER A 457 -11.26 -19.51 -10.99
CA SER A 457 -10.78 -19.92 -12.31
C SER A 457 -10.63 -18.73 -13.25
N HIS A 458 -9.59 -18.75 -14.07
CA HIS A 458 -9.36 -17.76 -15.13
C HIS A 458 -9.89 -18.30 -16.47
N ARG A 459 -10.59 -17.46 -17.22
CA ARG A 459 -11.09 -17.73 -18.57
C ARG A 459 -10.89 -16.49 -19.44
N ASN A 460 -10.56 -16.72 -20.72
CA ASN A 460 -10.53 -15.65 -21.72
C ASN A 460 -11.87 -15.53 -22.45
N GLU A 461 -12.03 -14.48 -23.23
CA GLU A 461 -13.27 -14.21 -23.99
C GLU A 461 -13.75 -15.36 -24.87
N ASN A 462 -12.85 -16.21 -25.38
CA ASN A 462 -13.20 -17.36 -26.21
C ASN A 462 -13.97 -18.43 -25.43
N ALA A 463 -13.88 -18.45 -24.12
CA ALA A 463 -14.61 -19.39 -23.27
C ALA A 463 -15.99 -18.88 -22.83
N ARG A 464 -16.46 -17.72 -23.32
CA ARG A 464 -17.73 -17.08 -22.90
C ARG A 464 -18.94 -18.01 -22.98
N LEU A 465 -19.10 -18.74 -24.07
CA LEU A 465 -20.20 -19.69 -24.21
C LEU A 465 -20.18 -20.79 -23.16
N ARG A 466 -18.99 -21.29 -22.79
CA ARG A 466 -18.84 -22.28 -21.71
C ARG A 466 -19.23 -21.69 -20.36
N VAL A 467 -18.87 -20.43 -20.11
CA VAL A 467 -19.24 -19.73 -18.89
C VAL A 467 -20.76 -19.52 -18.83
N PHE A 468 -21.41 -19.17 -19.95
CA PHE A 468 -22.87 -19.05 -20.00
C PHE A 468 -23.57 -20.41 -19.76
N GLY A 469 -23.05 -21.50 -20.32
CA GLY A 469 -23.53 -22.87 -20.02
C GLY A 469 -23.41 -23.22 -18.53
N PHE A 470 -22.30 -22.84 -17.88
CA PHE A 470 -22.12 -23.02 -16.45
C PHE A 470 -23.10 -22.18 -15.62
N ILE A 471 -23.31 -20.91 -15.98
CA ILE A 471 -24.31 -20.02 -15.36
C ILE A 471 -25.71 -20.61 -15.46
N LYS A 472 -26.09 -21.08 -16.66
CA LYS A 472 -27.40 -21.72 -16.88
C LYS A 472 -27.65 -22.90 -15.94
N LYS A 473 -26.69 -23.80 -15.85
CA LYS A 473 -26.73 -24.95 -14.95
C LYS A 473 -26.81 -24.53 -13.47
N THR A 474 -26.11 -23.46 -13.10
CA THR A 474 -26.17 -22.92 -11.74
C THR A 474 -27.55 -22.39 -11.38
N ILE A 475 -28.20 -21.69 -12.31
CA ILE A 475 -29.55 -21.15 -12.12
C ILE A 475 -30.60 -22.27 -12.06
N GLU A 476 -30.47 -23.28 -12.89
CA GLU A 476 -31.33 -24.46 -12.91
C GLU A 476 -31.26 -25.22 -11.56
N ASN A 477 -30.11 -25.19 -10.89
CA ASN A 477 -29.93 -25.74 -9.54
C ASN A 477 -30.46 -24.80 -8.43
N GLY A 478 -31.19 -23.73 -8.75
CA GLY A 478 -31.78 -22.80 -7.79
C GLY A 478 -30.86 -21.71 -7.25
N ASN A 479 -29.58 -21.69 -7.63
CA ASN A 479 -28.60 -20.73 -7.17
C ASN A 479 -28.65 -19.41 -7.96
N GLN A 480 -27.96 -18.39 -7.40
CA GLN A 480 -27.90 -17.06 -7.99
C GLN A 480 -26.46 -16.69 -8.40
N VAL A 481 -26.34 -15.75 -9.33
CA VAL A 481 -25.09 -15.36 -9.97
C VAL A 481 -24.89 -13.86 -9.91
N TYR A 482 -23.70 -13.44 -9.48
CA TYR A 482 -23.20 -12.07 -9.64
C TYR A 482 -22.36 -11.95 -10.92
N VAL A 483 -22.55 -10.86 -11.66
CA VAL A 483 -21.71 -10.48 -12.79
C VAL A 483 -21.24 -9.04 -12.58
N VAL A 484 -19.92 -8.82 -12.53
CA VAL A 484 -19.36 -7.50 -12.18
C VAL A 484 -18.50 -6.97 -13.31
N TYR A 485 -18.80 -5.74 -13.72
CA TYR A 485 -18.05 -4.96 -14.72
C TYR A 485 -17.18 -3.91 -14.05
N PRO A 486 -15.97 -3.60 -14.58
CA PRO A 486 -15.09 -2.59 -14.02
C PRO A 486 -15.66 -1.17 -14.20
N LEU A 487 -15.32 -0.27 -13.26
CA LEU A 487 -15.48 1.18 -13.41
C LEU A 487 -14.16 1.77 -13.91
N ILE A 488 -14.21 2.63 -14.92
CA ILE A 488 -13.04 3.39 -15.41
C ILE A 488 -13.24 4.84 -14.98
N GLU A 489 -12.40 5.33 -14.06
CA GLU A 489 -12.52 6.69 -13.49
C GLU A 489 -12.51 7.79 -14.54
N GLU A 490 -11.81 7.59 -15.66
CA GLU A 490 -11.65 8.59 -16.71
C GLU A 490 -12.82 8.67 -17.73
N SER A 491 -13.74 7.69 -17.79
CA SER A 491 -14.85 7.70 -18.73
C SER A 491 -16.15 7.09 -18.22
N LYS A 492 -16.84 7.79 -17.31
CA LYS A 492 -18.16 7.40 -16.77
C LYS A 492 -19.22 7.07 -17.83
N LYS A 493 -19.06 7.54 -19.09
CA LYS A 493 -19.95 7.22 -20.22
C LYS A 493 -19.65 5.84 -20.80
N GLN A 494 -18.37 5.48 -20.90
CA GLN A 494 -17.92 4.19 -21.45
C GLN A 494 -18.31 3.03 -20.50
N ASP A 495 -18.10 3.20 -19.20
CA ASP A 495 -18.44 2.18 -18.19
C ASP A 495 -19.92 1.83 -18.17
N TYR A 496 -20.77 2.85 -18.32
CA TYR A 496 -22.21 2.63 -18.40
C TYR A 496 -22.57 1.87 -19.69
N LYS A 497 -21.92 2.19 -20.80
CA LYS A 497 -22.14 1.50 -22.07
C LYS A 497 -21.68 0.04 -21.98
N ASP A 498 -20.49 -0.23 -21.49
CA ASP A 498 -19.94 -1.59 -21.31
C ASP A 498 -20.87 -2.45 -20.43
N LEU A 499 -21.41 -1.87 -19.33
CA LEU A 499 -22.39 -2.53 -18.47
C LEU A 499 -23.69 -2.85 -19.23
N MET A 500 -24.23 -1.89 -19.99
CA MET A 500 -25.49 -2.06 -20.70
C MET A 500 -25.38 -3.03 -21.88
N ASP A 501 -24.27 -2.97 -22.62
CA ASP A 501 -23.96 -3.93 -23.69
C ASP A 501 -23.85 -5.37 -23.11
N GLY A 502 -23.24 -5.48 -21.93
CA GLY A 502 -23.19 -6.72 -21.16
C GLY A 502 -24.59 -7.18 -20.74
N TYR A 503 -25.41 -6.30 -20.18
CA TYR A 503 -26.78 -6.60 -19.78
C TYR A 503 -27.61 -7.13 -20.96
N GLU A 504 -27.56 -6.46 -22.12
CA GLU A 504 -28.27 -6.92 -23.31
C GLU A 504 -27.79 -8.30 -23.77
N SER A 505 -26.47 -8.56 -23.71
CA SER A 505 -25.90 -9.87 -24.04
C SER A 505 -26.45 -10.97 -23.13
N PHE A 506 -26.55 -10.70 -21.83
CA PHE A 506 -27.14 -11.63 -20.86
C PHE A 506 -28.65 -11.81 -21.09
N CYS A 507 -29.41 -10.75 -21.37
CA CYS A 507 -30.83 -10.85 -21.69
C CYS A 507 -31.09 -11.72 -22.92
N ARG A 508 -30.28 -11.58 -23.96
CA ARG A 508 -30.35 -12.45 -25.15
C ARG A 508 -30.05 -13.91 -24.87
N SER A 509 -29.05 -14.15 -23.98
CA SER A 509 -28.62 -15.50 -23.63
C SER A 509 -29.53 -16.19 -22.60
N PHE A 510 -30.25 -15.43 -21.80
CA PHE A 510 -31.12 -15.91 -20.71
C PHE A 510 -32.51 -15.27 -20.76
N PRO A 511 -33.29 -15.45 -21.86
CA PRO A 511 -34.53 -14.69 -22.07
C PRO A 511 -35.65 -14.98 -21.06
N LYS A 512 -35.60 -16.14 -20.40
CA LYS A 512 -36.61 -16.55 -19.37
C LYS A 512 -36.14 -16.30 -17.93
N THR A 513 -34.94 -15.76 -17.74
CA THR A 513 -34.34 -15.59 -16.40
C THR A 513 -34.47 -14.13 -15.95
N PRO A 514 -35.02 -13.84 -14.77
CA PRO A 514 -35.07 -12.49 -14.24
C PRO A 514 -33.65 -11.98 -13.92
N ILE A 515 -33.26 -10.88 -14.58
CA ILE A 515 -31.95 -10.24 -14.43
C ILE A 515 -32.14 -8.88 -13.78
N GLY A 516 -31.42 -8.61 -12.69
CA GLY A 516 -31.32 -7.30 -12.06
C GLY A 516 -30.07 -6.54 -12.52
N VAL A 517 -30.12 -5.21 -12.52
CA VAL A 517 -28.98 -4.33 -12.84
C VAL A 517 -28.75 -3.35 -11.70
N LEU A 518 -27.47 -3.17 -11.33
CA LEU A 518 -27.08 -2.27 -10.25
C LEU A 518 -25.86 -1.43 -10.66
N HIS A 519 -25.98 -0.11 -10.67
CA HIS A 519 -24.88 0.77 -11.00
C HIS A 519 -24.86 2.08 -10.21
N GLY A 520 -23.72 2.76 -10.22
CA GLY A 520 -23.48 3.97 -9.40
C GLY A 520 -24.46 5.12 -9.65
N LYS A 521 -24.99 5.27 -10.87
CA LYS A 521 -25.91 6.36 -11.26
C LYS A 521 -27.37 6.16 -10.81
N MET A 522 -27.74 4.97 -10.32
CA MET A 522 -29.10 4.73 -9.81
C MET A 522 -29.35 5.52 -8.53
N LYS A 523 -30.60 5.94 -8.33
CA LYS A 523 -31.04 6.54 -7.07
C LYS A 523 -30.95 5.51 -5.94
N PRO A 524 -30.69 5.91 -4.70
CA PRO A 524 -30.58 4.99 -3.57
C PRO A 524 -31.77 4.02 -3.46
N LYS A 525 -32.99 4.51 -3.62
CA LYS A 525 -34.22 3.69 -3.56
C LYS A 525 -34.25 2.59 -4.62
N ASP A 526 -33.78 2.88 -5.84
CA ASP A 526 -33.77 1.90 -6.95
C ASP A 526 -32.70 0.83 -6.69
N LYS A 527 -31.56 1.23 -6.11
CA LYS A 527 -30.49 0.29 -5.70
C LYS A 527 -31.02 -0.67 -4.63
N ASP A 528 -31.67 -0.14 -3.61
CA ASP A 528 -32.24 -0.92 -2.51
C ASP A 528 -33.32 -1.89 -3.03
N PHE A 529 -34.15 -1.44 -3.98
CA PHE A 529 -35.16 -2.27 -4.60
C PHE A 529 -34.54 -3.46 -5.37
N GLU A 530 -33.55 -3.23 -6.25
CA GLU A 530 -32.90 -4.30 -7.00
C GLU A 530 -32.12 -5.27 -6.09
N MET A 531 -31.44 -4.75 -5.06
CA MET A 531 -30.77 -5.60 -4.07
C MET A 531 -31.75 -6.46 -3.27
N LYS A 532 -32.91 -5.90 -2.91
CA LYS A 532 -33.96 -6.65 -2.19
C LYS A 532 -34.52 -7.75 -3.08
N ARG A 533 -34.82 -7.46 -4.35
CA ARG A 533 -35.28 -8.47 -5.34
C ARG A 533 -34.26 -9.62 -5.46
N PHE A 534 -32.99 -9.30 -5.52
CA PHE A 534 -31.94 -10.31 -5.61
C PHE A 534 -31.83 -11.12 -4.31
N LYS A 535 -31.86 -10.49 -3.15
CA LYS A 535 -31.84 -11.16 -1.84
C LYS A 535 -33.04 -12.11 -1.65
N GLU A 536 -34.21 -11.71 -2.13
CA GLU A 536 -35.43 -12.53 -2.10
C GLU A 536 -35.49 -13.64 -3.17
N GLY A 537 -34.44 -13.76 -4.01
CA GLY A 537 -34.36 -14.78 -5.08
C GLY A 537 -35.25 -14.50 -6.30
N LYS A 538 -35.93 -13.32 -6.33
CA LYS A 538 -36.75 -12.87 -7.48
C LYS A 538 -35.92 -12.56 -8.73
N SER A 539 -34.68 -12.15 -8.58
CA SER A 539 -33.70 -12.06 -9.65
C SER A 539 -32.67 -13.18 -9.48
N LYS A 540 -32.34 -13.88 -10.57
CA LYS A 540 -31.37 -14.99 -10.55
C LYS A 540 -29.97 -14.55 -10.94
N ILE A 541 -29.85 -13.50 -11.73
CA ILE A 541 -28.59 -12.87 -12.12
C ILE A 541 -28.65 -11.41 -11.69
N LEU A 542 -27.58 -10.93 -11.03
CA LEU A 542 -27.39 -9.51 -10.76
C LEU A 542 -26.13 -9.01 -11.47
N ILE A 543 -26.35 -8.13 -12.45
CA ILE A 543 -25.26 -7.49 -13.21
C ILE A 543 -24.99 -6.14 -12.57
N SER A 544 -23.72 -5.88 -12.23
CA SER A 544 -23.40 -4.62 -11.57
C SER A 544 -22.02 -4.09 -11.93
N THR A 545 -21.80 -2.82 -11.59
CA THR A 545 -20.46 -2.25 -11.41
C THR A 545 -19.95 -2.56 -10.01
N THR A 546 -18.78 -2.02 -9.62
CA THR A 546 -18.13 -2.23 -8.31
C THR A 546 -18.98 -1.88 -7.06
N VAL A 547 -20.21 -1.38 -7.24
CA VAL A 547 -21.14 -1.03 -6.15
C VAL A 547 -21.47 -2.20 -5.21
N ILE A 548 -21.29 -3.47 -5.65
CA ILE A 548 -21.47 -4.67 -4.83
C ILE A 548 -20.38 -4.83 -3.74
N GLU A 549 -19.33 -4.02 -3.74
CA GLU A 549 -18.33 -4.00 -2.64
C GLU A 549 -18.99 -3.77 -1.27
N VAL A 550 -20.20 -3.22 -1.25
CA VAL A 550 -20.95 -2.90 -0.04
C VAL A 550 -21.79 -4.10 0.40
N GLY A 551 -21.22 -4.91 1.20
CA GLY A 551 -21.61 -5.78 2.31
C GLY A 551 -22.91 -6.61 2.31
N VAL A 552 -23.75 -6.67 1.26
CA VAL A 552 -25.01 -7.43 1.32
C VAL A 552 -24.75 -8.94 1.27
N ASP A 553 -25.34 -9.66 2.20
CA ASP A 553 -25.24 -11.11 2.31
C ASP A 553 -26.38 -11.80 1.53
N VAL A 554 -26.00 -12.65 0.56
CA VAL A 554 -26.93 -13.46 -0.24
C VAL A 554 -26.41 -14.91 -0.26
N PRO A 555 -26.87 -15.77 0.65
CA PRO A 555 -26.38 -17.14 0.80
C PRO A 555 -26.52 -17.99 -0.47
N ASN A 556 -27.58 -17.77 -1.28
CA ASN A 556 -27.83 -18.50 -2.52
C ASN A 556 -26.97 -18.05 -3.70
N ALA A 557 -26.21 -16.96 -3.58
CA ALA A 557 -25.29 -16.52 -4.63
C ALA A 557 -23.99 -17.35 -4.56
N THR A 558 -23.85 -18.30 -5.47
CA THR A 558 -22.73 -19.25 -5.49
C THR A 558 -21.71 -18.99 -6.59
N VAL A 559 -22.04 -18.13 -7.57
CA VAL A 559 -21.11 -17.81 -8.68
C VAL A 559 -20.91 -16.32 -8.76
N MET A 560 -19.63 -15.93 -8.83
CA MET A 560 -19.17 -14.57 -9.13
C MET A 560 -18.44 -14.58 -10.47
N VAL A 561 -18.91 -13.83 -11.44
CA VAL A 561 -18.23 -13.58 -12.71
C VAL A 561 -17.69 -12.17 -12.71
N ILE A 562 -16.40 -12.00 -12.94
CA ILE A 562 -15.75 -10.67 -13.00
C ILE A 562 -15.28 -10.46 -14.44
N GLU A 563 -15.95 -9.57 -15.14
CA GLU A 563 -15.63 -9.20 -16.51
C GLU A 563 -14.45 -8.24 -16.57
N SER A 564 -13.57 -8.41 -17.55
CA SER A 564 -12.34 -7.62 -17.71
C SER A 564 -11.52 -7.57 -16.40
N ALA A 565 -11.31 -8.72 -15.77
CA ALA A 565 -10.68 -8.84 -14.44
C ALA A 565 -9.28 -8.21 -14.39
N GLU A 566 -8.58 -8.10 -15.53
CA GLU A 566 -7.28 -7.43 -15.62
C GLU A 566 -7.32 -5.93 -15.28
N ARG A 567 -8.51 -5.31 -15.27
CA ARG A 567 -8.71 -3.89 -14.95
C ARG A 567 -8.94 -3.62 -13.46
N PHE A 568 -9.20 -4.66 -12.67
CA PHE A 568 -9.42 -4.54 -11.23
C PHE A 568 -8.13 -4.61 -10.44
N GLY A 569 -8.11 -3.97 -9.27
CA GLY A 569 -7.10 -4.22 -8.25
C GLY A 569 -7.26 -5.59 -7.60
N LEU A 570 -6.15 -6.18 -7.14
CA LEU A 570 -6.16 -7.49 -6.47
C LEU A 570 -7.08 -7.50 -5.25
N SER A 571 -7.00 -6.48 -4.42
CA SER A 571 -7.84 -6.34 -3.22
C SER A 571 -9.33 -6.22 -3.55
N GLN A 572 -9.68 -5.53 -4.66
CA GLN A 572 -11.07 -5.42 -5.11
C GLN A 572 -11.64 -6.77 -5.55
N ILE A 573 -10.88 -7.53 -6.37
CA ILE A 573 -11.31 -8.87 -6.78
C ILE A 573 -11.45 -9.79 -5.57
N HIS A 574 -10.53 -9.69 -4.61
CA HIS A 574 -10.63 -10.48 -3.38
C HIS A 574 -11.90 -10.16 -2.58
N GLN A 575 -12.26 -8.90 -2.43
CA GLN A 575 -13.51 -8.48 -1.78
C GLN A 575 -14.75 -8.98 -2.54
N LEU A 576 -14.77 -8.85 -3.87
CA LEU A 576 -15.85 -9.36 -4.72
C LEU A 576 -15.97 -10.89 -4.60
N ARG A 577 -14.86 -11.63 -4.63
CA ARG A 577 -14.82 -13.07 -4.40
C ARG A 577 -15.46 -13.44 -3.05
N GLY A 578 -15.22 -12.67 -2.00
CA GLY A 578 -15.79 -12.88 -0.68
C GLY A 578 -17.31 -12.67 -0.58
N ARG A 579 -17.97 -12.15 -1.65
CA ARG A 579 -19.44 -11.99 -1.69
C ARG A 579 -20.18 -13.28 -2.01
N VAL A 580 -19.50 -14.31 -2.48
CA VAL A 580 -20.03 -15.65 -2.65
C VAL A 580 -19.40 -16.60 -1.60
N GLY A 581 -19.93 -17.83 -1.48
CA GLY A 581 -19.42 -18.81 -0.50
C GLY A 581 -19.88 -18.55 0.92
N ARG A 582 -21.09 -18.03 1.09
CA ARG A 582 -21.72 -17.80 2.40
C ARG A 582 -22.78 -18.83 2.77
N GLY A 583 -23.13 -19.71 1.83
CA GLY A 583 -23.99 -20.86 2.04
C GLY A 583 -23.19 -22.18 2.07
N GLU A 584 -23.92 -23.29 2.20
CA GLU A 584 -23.33 -24.66 2.24
C GLU A 584 -22.87 -25.18 0.87
N SER A 585 -23.36 -24.57 -0.22
CA SER A 585 -23.05 -24.95 -1.59
C SER A 585 -21.64 -24.51 -2.00
N GLN A 586 -21.00 -25.32 -2.86
CA GLN A 586 -19.71 -24.96 -3.45
C GLN A 586 -19.84 -23.69 -4.28
N SER A 587 -18.94 -22.74 -4.08
CA SER A 587 -18.97 -21.45 -4.76
C SER A 587 -17.76 -21.26 -5.68
N TYR A 588 -17.98 -20.45 -6.71
CA TYR A 588 -17.02 -20.25 -7.82
C TYR A 588 -16.83 -18.76 -8.10
N CYS A 589 -15.59 -18.41 -8.42
CA CYS A 589 -15.23 -17.08 -8.91
C CYS A 589 -14.56 -17.23 -10.29
N ILE A 590 -15.17 -16.67 -11.33
CA ILE A 590 -14.70 -16.76 -12.70
C ILE A 590 -14.14 -15.39 -13.13
N LEU A 591 -12.84 -15.36 -13.40
CA LEU A 591 -12.14 -14.16 -13.85
C LEU A 591 -12.10 -14.16 -15.39
N MET A 592 -12.91 -13.32 -16.02
CA MET A 592 -12.93 -13.14 -17.48
C MET A 592 -11.92 -12.07 -17.89
N THR A 593 -11.08 -12.36 -18.90
CA THR A 593 -10.06 -11.42 -19.37
C THR A 593 -9.98 -11.42 -20.90
N LYS A 594 -9.34 -10.38 -21.45
CA LYS A 594 -8.93 -10.37 -22.85
C LYS A 594 -7.90 -11.48 -23.12
N TYR A 595 -7.76 -11.85 -24.40
CA TYR A 595 -6.80 -12.88 -24.83
C TYR A 595 -5.34 -12.48 -24.57
N LYS A 596 -4.97 -11.24 -24.86
CA LYS A 596 -3.62 -10.72 -24.63
C LYS A 596 -3.57 -9.94 -23.32
N LEU A 597 -2.78 -10.38 -22.38
CA LEU A 597 -2.54 -9.75 -21.10
C LEU A 597 -1.10 -9.23 -21.01
N SER A 598 -0.90 -8.11 -20.31
CA SER A 598 0.42 -7.67 -19.88
C SER A 598 1.03 -8.64 -18.84
N ASN A 599 2.33 -8.59 -18.63
CA ASN A 599 2.99 -9.44 -17.64
C ASN A 599 2.44 -9.20 -16.22
N ASP A 600 2.25 -7.95 -15.84
CA ASP A 600 1.67 -7.58 -14.53
C ASP A 600 0.24 -8.08 -14.37
N ALA A 601 -0.58 -8.03 -15.43
CA ALA A 601 -1.94 -8.58 -15.40
C ALA A 601 -1.93 -10.11 -15.26
N LYS A 602 -1.02 -10.81 -15.95
CA LYS A 602 -0.85 -12.26 -15.80
C LYS A 602 -0.46 -12.64 -14.37
N GLU A 603 0.49 -11.91 -13.77
CA GLU A 603 0.93 -12.14 -12.39
C GLU A 603 -0.21 -11.93 -11.40
N ARG A 604 -0.99 -10.84 -11.55
CA ARG A 604 -2.17 -10.57 -10.72
C ARG A 604 -3.23 -11.67 -10.81
N ILE A 605 -3.58 -12.09 -12.04
CA ILE A 605 -4.59 -13.14 -12.24
C ILE A 605 -4.09 -14.49 -11.69
N SER A 606 -2.81 -14.83 -11.92
CA SER A 606 -2.21 -16.05 -11.39
C SER A 606 -2.21 -16.09 -9.86
N ALA A 607 -1.93 -14.96 -9.22
CA ALA A 607 -1.99 -14.84 -7.76
C ALA A 607 -3.41 -15.11 -7.21
N LEU A 608 -4.45 -14.56 -7.85
CA LEU A 608 -5.84 -14.77 -7.44
C LEU A 608 -6.33 -16.21 -7.63
N VAL A 609 -5.85 -16.89 -8.67
CA VAL A 609 -6.16 -18.31 -8.92
C VAL A 609 -5.40 -19.20 -7.94
N GLY A 610 -4.14 -18.86 -7.62
CA GLY A 610 -3.24 -19.67 -6.81
C GLY A 610 -3.53 -19.64 -5.30
N THR A 611 -4.16 -18.57 -4.80
CA THR A 611 -4.46 -18.46 -3.36
C THR A 611 -5.82 -17.85 -3.06
N SER A 612 -6.43 -18.33 -1.98
CA SER A 612 -7.63 -17.72 -1.39
C SER A 612 -7.32 -16.83 -0.18
N ASP A 613 -6.07 -16.85 0.29
CA ASP A 613 -5.62 -16.10 1.46
C ASP A 613 -5.48 -14.61 1.11
N GLY A 614 -6.31 -13.78 1.73
CA GLY A 614 -6.35 -12.35 1.47
C GLY A 614 -5.08 -11.62 1.88
N PHE A 615 -4.37 -12.08 2.92
CA PHE A 615 -3.10 -11.47 3.35
C PHE A 615 -2.00 -11.71 2.31
N LYS A 616 -1.91 -12.93 1.76
CA LYS A 616 -0.98 -13.23 0.65
C LYS A 616 -1.30 -12.43 -0.60
N ILE A 617 -2.59 -12.26 -0.92
CA ILE A 617 -3.03 -11.42 -2.05
C ILE A 617 -2.62 -9.96 -1.82
N ALA A 618 -2.80 -9.45 -0.62
CA ALA A 618 -2.41 -8.08 -0.28
C ALA A 618 -0.89 -7.87 -0.36
N ASP A 619 -0.09 -8.83 0.08
CA ASP A 619 1.37 -8.81 -0.06
C ASP A 619 1.81 -8.81 -1.54
N ILE A 620 1.14 -9.59 -2.39
CA ILE A 620 1.41 -9.62 -3.83
C ILE A 620 0.98 -8.29 -4.48
N ASP A 621 -0.19 -7.75 -4.12
CA ASP A 621 -0.67 -6.44 -4.61
C ASP A 621 0.34 -5.33 -4.30
N LEU A 622 0.87 -5.33 -3.06
CA LEU A 622 1.88 -4.38 -2.62
C LEU A 622 3.19 -4.51 -3.44
N LYS A 623 3.63 -5.74 -3.76
CA LYS A 623 4.82 -5.99 -4.58
C LYS A 623 4.65 -5.51 -6.02
N ILE A 624 3.51 -5.81 -6.66
CA ILE A 624 3.24 -5.46 -8.06
C ILE A 624 3.08 -3.94 -8.24
N ARG A 625 2.39 -3.27 -7.31
CA ARG A 625 2.18 -1.81 -7.38
C ARG A 625 3.47 -1.02 -7.17
N GLY A 626 4.44 -1.58 -6.46
CA GLY A 626 5.64 -0.89 -6.02
C GLY A 626 5.39 0.23 -5.02
N PRO A 627 6.44 0.82 -4.43
CA PRO A 627 6.33 1.83 -3.36
C PRO A 627 5.72 3.17 -3.79
N GLY A 628 5.71 3.49 -5.10
CA GLY A 628 5.27 4.78 -5.64
C GLY A 628 3.74 4.97 -5.75
N ASN A 629 2.96 3.90 -5.81
CA ASN A 629 1.51 3.95 -6.07
C ASN A 629 0.62 3.76 -4.82
N LEU A 630 1.22 3.64 -3.64
CA LEU A 630 0.47 3.66 -2.37
C LEU A 630 -0.15 5.03 -2.06
N THR A 631 0.24 6.06 -2.81
CA THR A 631 -0.23 7.44 -2.65
C THR A 631 -1.55 7.76 -3.37
N GLY A 632 -2.20 6.80 -4.03
CA GLY A 632 -3.52 6.97 -4.66
C GLY A 632 -4.65 7.30 -3.69
N THR A 633 -4.43 7.18 -2.39
CA THR A 633 -5.26 7.76 -1.34
C THR A 633 -4.51 8.94 -0.74
N GLN A 634 -4.91 10.15 -1.07
CA GLN A 634 -4.46 11.44 -0.48
C GLN A 634 -4.65 11.51 1.06
N GLN A 635 -4.89 10.40 1.73
CA GLN A 635 -5.15 10.35 3.18
C GLN A 635 -3.91 10.17 4.05
N SER A 636 -2.74 9.88 3.47
CA SER A 636 -1.54 9.69 4.29
C SER A 636 -0.35 10.44 3.71
N GLY A 637 -0.19 11.70 4.07
CA GLY A 637 1.06 12.45 3.92
C GLY A 637 2.23 11.87 4.73
N ILE A 638 2.25 10.54 4.96
CA ILE A 638 3.02 9.90 6.03
C ILE A 638 4.27 9.18 5.51
N LEU A 639 4.32 8.72 4.27
CA LEU A 639 5.34 7.77 3.84
C LEU A 639 6.08 8.20 2.56
N ASN A 640 6.84 9.29 2.62
CA ASN A 640 7.88 9.53 1.64
C ASN A 640 9.16 8.79 2.06
N LEU A 641 9.17 7.46 1.93
CA LEU A 641 10.37 6.65 2.11
C LEU A 641 11.35 6.94 0.96
N LYS A 642 12.62 7.17 1.31
CA LYS A 642 13.69 7.50 0.33
C LYS A 642 14.36 6.26 -0.23
N ILE A 643 14.47 5.22 0.58
CA ILE A 643 15.20 3.99 0.23
C ILE A 643 14.47 2.72 0.67
N GLY A 644 13.71 2.76 1.76
CA GLY A 644 12.96 1.63 2.28
C GLY A 644 11.76 1.26 1.40
N ASN A 645 11.52 -0.05 1.24
CA ASN A 645 10.36 -0.60 0.55
C ASN A 645 9.58 -1.49 1.51
N LEU A 646 8.36 -1.08 1.90
CA LEU A 646 7.54 -1.81 2.87
C LEU A 646 7.14 -3.23 2.40
N SER A 647 7.13 -3.48 1.09
CA SER A 647 6.77 -4.79 0.54
C SER A 647 7.95 -5.79 0.53
N GLU A 648 9.18 -5.29 0.42
CA GLU A 648 10.37 -6.12 0.26
C GLU A 648 11.21 -6.19 1.54
N ASP A 649 11.14 -5.15 2.38
CA ASP A 649 12.03 -4.96 3.51
C ASP A 649 11.36 -5.28 4.87
N SER A 650 10.41 -6.23 4.88
CA SER A 650 9.66 -6.60 6.10
C SER A 650 10.55 -6.99 7.27
N ASP A 651 11.64 -7.70 7.04
CA ASP A 651 12.58 -8.14 8.08
C ASP A 651 13.34 -6.96 8.67
N VAL A 652 13.78 -6.03 7.81
CA VAL A 652 14.48 -4.81 8.25
C VAL A 652 13.55 -3.95 9.08
N LEU A 653 12.29 -3.77 8.64
CA LEU A 653 11.27 -3.05 9.38
C LEU A 653 10.98 -3.68 10.75
N ASN A 654 10.82 -5.00 10.82
CA ASN A 654 10.57 -5.71 12.06
C ASN A 654 11.75 -5.57 13.06
N ASN A 655 12.98 -5.65 12.57
CA ASN A 655 14.17 -5.44 13.39
C ASN A 655 14.25 -3.99 13.89
N ALA A 656 14.03 -3.02 13.03
CA ALA A 656 13.98 -1.61 13.39
C ALA A 656 12.90 -1.31 14.44
N ARG A 657 11.71 -1.93 14.31
CA ARG A 657 10.62 -1.80 15.29
C ARG A 657 10.99 -2.39 16.64
N LYS A 658 11.62 -3.57 16.69
CA LYS A 658 12.06 -4.19 17.95
C LYS A 658 13.04 -3.29 18.72
N GLU A 659 14.02 -2.71 18.02
CA GLU A 659 14.98 -1.79 18.66
C GLU A 659 14.29 -0.49 19.11
N ALA A 660 13.41 0.07 18.29
CA ALA A 660 12.64 1.26 18.66
C ALA A 660 11.73 1.00 19.87
N GLN A 661 11.06 -0.16 19.95
CA GLN A 661 10.25 -0.56 21.11
C GLN A 661 11.08 -0.67 22.38
N LYS A 662 12.25 -1.30 22.29
CA LYS A 662 13.17 -1.41 23.43
C LYS A 662 13.53 -0.05 23.98
N ILE A 663 13.91 0.89 23.12
CA ILE A 663 14.27 2.25 23.55
C ILE A 663 13.08 2.97 24.19
N ILE A 664 11.89 2.92 23.58
CA ILE A 664 10.68 3.58 24.11
C ILE A 664 10.26 3.01 25.48
N LEU A 665 10.53 1.72 25.73
CA LEU A 665 10.25 1.09 27.02
C LEU A 665 11.29 1.48 28.07
N GLU A 666 12.59 1.44 27.73
CA GLU A 666 13.69 1.71 28.67
C GLU A 666 13.88 3.21 28.93
N ASP A 667 13.72 4.05 27.89
CA ASP A 667 14.02 5.49 27.94
C ASP A 667 13.03 6.32 27.10
N PRO A 668 11.80 6.45 27.58
CA PRO A 668 10.74 7.14 26.82
C PRO A 668 11.02 8.62 26.53
N GLY A 669 11.83 9.27 27.35
CA GLY A 669 12.25 10.67 27.22
C GLY A 669 13.53 10.88 26.41
N PHE A 670 14.23 9.78 26.03
CA PHE A 670 15.57 9.82 25.43
C PHE A 670 16.60 10.57 26.28
N GLU A 671 16.54 10.41 27.60
CA GLU A 671 17.40 11.12 28.58
C GLU A 671 18.75 10.43 28.75
N LEU A 672 18.82 9.12 28.54
CA LEU A 672 20.06 8.35 28.64
C LEU A 672 21.11 8.86 27.66
N SER A 673 22.38 8.93 28.12
CA SER A 673 23.48 9.45 27.30
C SER A 673 23.64 8.75 25.97
N LYS A 674 23.43 7.43 25.91
CA LYS A 674 23.45 6.61 24.67
C LYS A 674 22.38 7.01 23.66
N ASN A 675 21.24 7.56 24.11
CA ASN A 675 20.09 7.92 23.27
C ASN A 675 20.07 9.41 22.86
N LYS A 676 20.98 10.24 23.39
CA LYS A 676 21.09 11.67 23.00
C LYS A 676 21.33 11.87 21.49
N ILE A 677 21.95 10.88 20.85
CA ILE A 677 22.15 10.88 19.40
C ILE A 677 20.81 10.91 18.63
N ILE A 678 19.81 10.19 19.13
CA ILE A 678 18.45 10.14 18.57
C ILE A 678 17.81 11.54 18.63
N VAL A 679 17.88 12.19 19.79
CA VAL A 679 17.35 13.54 19.99
C VAL A 679 18.01 14.54 19.04
N SER A 680 19.33 14.45 18.90
CA SER A 680 20.11 15.31 18.00
C SER A 680 19.68 15.12 16.53
N HIS A 681 19.42 13.88 16.11
CA HIS A 681 18.98 13.56 14.77
C HIS A 681 17.54 14.05 14.50
N ILE A 682 16.62 13.83 15.44
CA ILE A 682 15.23 14.30 15.34
C ILE A 682 15.16 15.84 15.25
N LYS A 683 15.95 16.55 16.07
CA LYS A 683 16.01 18.02 16.03
C LYS A 683 16.53 18.59 14.71
N LYS A 684 17.49 17.90 14.08
CA LYS A 684 18.04 18.30 12.77
C LYS A 684 17.09 18.03 11.62
N ASN A 685 16.28 16.98 11.69
CA ASN A 685 15.33 16.59 10.65
C ASN A 685 13.92 17.10 10.97
N LYS A 686 13.56 18.29 10.43
CA LYS A 686 12.21 18.90 10.62
C LYS A 686 11.06 17.97 10.18
N SER A 687 11.27 17.10 9.21
CA SER A 687 10.28 16.09 8.79
C SER A 687 10.01 15.02 9.85
N LEU A 688 10.95 14.80 10.77
CA LEU A 688 10.81 13.93 11.93
C LEU A 688 10.29 14.68 13.17
N SER A 689 10.19 16.01 13.11
CA SER A 689 9.69 16.81 14.25
C SER A 689 8.22 16.47 14.54
N LEU A 690 7.92 16.41 15.84
CA LEU A 690 6.65 15.93 16.43
C LEU A 690 5.43 16.84 16.20
N ASN A 691 5.38 17.70 15.19
CA ASN A 691 4.20 18.50 14.86
C ASN A 691 3.03 17.70 14.27
N TRP A 692 2.87 16.46 14.75
CA TRP A 692 1.80 15.52 14.42
C TRP A 692 0.55 15.70 15.26
N SER A 693 0.51 16.68 16.16
CA SER A 693 -0.70 17.05 16.91
C SER A 693 -1.88 17.55 16.04
N ARG A 694 -1.69 17.59 14.70
CA ARG A 694 -2.74 17.97 13.73
C ARG A 694 -3.22 16.80 12.85
N ILE A 695 -2.74 15.59 13.05
CA ILE A 695 -3.18 14.38 12.33
C ILE A 695 -3.66 13.31 13.35
N GLY A 696 -4.31 13.78 14.39
CA GLY A 696 -5.02 12.95 15.36
C GLY A 696 -6.46 13.38 15.41
#